data_2ca3b648dd26030f91cc6ef1395b09bc
#
_entry.id   2ca3b648dd26030f91cc6ef1395b09bc
#
_cell.length_a   1.000
_cell.length_b   1.000
_cell.length_c   1.000
_cell.angle_alpha   90.00
_cell.angle_beta   90.00
_cell.angle_gamma   90.00
#
_symmetry.space_group_name_H-M   'P 1'
#
loop_
_entity.id
_entity.type
_entity.pdbx_description
1 polymer ?
#
loop_
_entity_poly.entity_id
_entity_poly.type
_entity_poly.pdbx_seq_one_letter_code
_entity_poly.pdbx_strand_id
1 'polypeptide(L)'
;MLDKKDYRTINISEKSAYIEKNEGIVNLYHGEQQPLSTEEILLNINNASVDLSSYENTFQGKIHIERNETKDLFNWITTETNENSPSIVLLVGNAGYGKSVVLKDLFSLLNSNNIPSLGIKADKILNISSIKDIETELNLKDDIFSIFQSLSKTKTCAFIIDQIDALSLSLSSSRHAINSYDRLIKQLESLPNVRIIISCRTYDLDYDASLRAYKKNKVINLSLLEIEQVKSVLSDFKINIDEKNNRLIEFLRIPLHLNLFCKLKITKQFNDSISLQKLYDEIWIEFIEQSISIQSEKLIETLTLIAQKMNDHQQIVVDKRLFSLYYREVNFLLHNELLREYASDKMQFIHQTFFDYVYSRTFISSGKSATNWLCKIHQGLFIRSQTKQIFSYLRDLDHLVYINELKILITGVEYRFHLKLLLINDLGFYNNPTKQEKKFVLDYLIKDPLLLQVFLESIQSTEWFKFIISTNEFHALLYKNDHEIDWAITGLCIRIIEQSPQLVIDFLSQYKDKVNIIENTLIQIPDKEIHLSYSLYYDTISKWSNQTKSEYYYLEKVLLSDSNFVISELKKDFEENIIKIDKLSHDYIPGGYTGFKMYNDLFEKYPYKAIPYFLYVIERIIEVSMGHRTKRFFQWSGKMGERF
;
A
#
# COMPACT_ATOMS: atom_id res chain seq x y z
N MET A 1 -64.84 53.73 1.82
CA MET A 1 -63.54 54.05 1.23
C MET A 1 -62.55 53.03 1.83
N LEU A 2 -62.19 52.06 1.04
CA LEU A 2 -61.26 51.02 1.46
C LEU A 2 -59.87 51.46 0.97
N ASP A 3 -58.95 51.63 1.91
CA ASP A 3 -57.53 51.94 1.62
C ASP A 3 -56.88 50.84 0.77
N LYS A 4 -56.43 51.26 -0.42
CA LYS A 4 -55.60 50.47 -1.25
C LYS A 4 -54.23 50.37 -0.57
N LYS A 5 -53.89 49.15 -0.05
CA LYS A 5 -52.53 48.82 0.35
C LYS A 5 -51.67 48.67 -0.93
N ASP A 6 -50.73 49.58 -1.10
CA ASP A 6 -49.70 49.46 -2.14
C ASP A 6 -48.73 48.29 -1.79
N TYR A 7 -48.79 47.24 -2.57
CA TYR A 7 -47.82 46.16 -2.50
C TYR A 7 -46.68 46.48 -3.45
N ARG A 8 -45.47 46.69 -2.91
CA ARG A 8 -44.26 46.77 -3.71
C ARG A 8 -43.53 45.43 -3.60
N THR A 9 -43.31 44.76 -4.73
CA THR A 9 -42.45 43.58 -4.82
C THR A 9 -41.04 44.04 -5.08
N ILE A 10 -40.10 43.72 -4.16
CA ILE A 10 -38.67 43.98 -4.33
C ILE A 10 -37.99 42.63 -4.57
N ASN A 11 -37.41 42.47 -5.75
CA ASN A 11 -36.58 41.31 -6.05
C ASN A 11 -35.18 41.56 -5.50
N ILE A 12 -34.75 40.72 -4.53
CA ILE A 12 -33.42 40.76 -3.93
C ILE A 12 -32.63 39.58 -4.48
N SER A 13 -31.57 39.87 -5.22
CA SER A 13 -30.72 38.84 -5.89
C SER A 13 -29.58 38.31 -5.04
N GLU A 14 -29.38 38.78 -3.82
CA GLU A 14 -28.30 38.36 -2.92
C GLU A 14 -28.76 38.23 -1.46
N LYS A 15 -28.04 37.45 -0.67
CA LYS A 15 -28.35 36.98 0.70
C LYS A 15 -28.48 38.08 1.79
N SER A 16 -28.54 39.34 1.45
CA SER A 16 -28.69 40.43 2.40
C SER A 16 -29.88 41.31 2.04
N ALA A 17 -30.86 41.42 2.95
CA ALA A 17 -31.96 42.36 2.83
C ALA A 17 -31.69 43.60 3.69
N TYR A 18 -31.67 44.79 3.09
CA TYR A 18 -31.66 46.03 3.81
C TYR A 18 -33.10 46.57 3.87
N ILE A 19 -33.62 46.77 5.08
CA ILE A 19 -34.95 47.27 5.31
C ILE A 19 -34.85 48.62 6.00
N GLU A 20 -35.13 49.69 5.27
CA GLU A 20 -35.21 51.05 5.80
C GLU A 20 -36.63 51.30 6.32
N LYS A 21 -36.83 51.35 7.62
CA LYS A 21 -38.08 51.63 8.35
C LYS A 21 -39.36 51.06 7.71
N ASN A 22 -39.91 50.01 8.25
CA ASN A 22 -41.19 49.46 7.81
C ASN A 22 -42.15 49.28 9.01
N GLU A 23 -43.35 49.84 8.92
CA GLU A 23 -44.44 49.73 9.93
C GLU A 23 -45.43 48.59 9.61
N GLY A 24 -45.08 47.67 8.66
CA GLY A 24 -45.91 46.58 8.20
C GLY A 24 -45.27 45.19 8.31
N ILE A 25 -46.03 44.13 8.04
CA ILE A 25 -45.57 42.75 7.99
C ILE A 25 -44.73 42.58 6.72
N VAL A 26 -43.44 42.25 6.86
CA VAL A 26 -42.54 41.90 5.75
C VAL A 26 -42.49 40.37 5.64
N ASN A 27 -43.08 39.81 4.59
CA ASN A 27 -42.91 38.43 4.25
C ASN A 27 -41.67 38.27 3.34
N LEU A 28 -40.59 37.73 3.87
CA LEU A 28 -39.42 37.34 3.08
C LEU A 28 -39.70 35.99 2.41
N TYR A 29 -40.03 36.02 1.14
CA TYR A 29 -40.01 34.80 0.33
C TYR A 29 -38.56 34.53 -0.04
N HIS A 30 -37.92 33.58 0.60
CA HIS A 30 -36.74 32.91 0.02
C HIS A 30 -37.25 32.21 -1.23
N GLY A 31 -36.85 32.67 -2.39
CA GLY A 31 -37.08 31.90 -3.61
C GLY A 31 -36.48 30.49 -3.39
N GLU A 32 -37.33 29.47 -3.43
CA GLU A 32 -36.84 28.10 -3.49
C GLU A 32 -35.92 28.04 -4.71
N GLN A 33 -34.62 27.82 -4.47
CA GLN A 33 -33.72 27.45 -5.56
C GLN A 33 -34.33 26.18 -6.17
N GLN A 34 -34.73 26.28 -7.43
CA GLN A 34 -35.22 25.08 -8.12
C GLN A 34 -34.14 24.02 -7.98
N PRO A 35 -34.49 22.78 -7.57
CA PRO A 35 -33.52 21.72 -7.43
C PRO A 35 -32.80 21.55 -8.78
N LEU A 36 -31.48 21.48 -8.72
CA LEU A 36 -30.65 21.31 -9.91
C LEU A 36 -31.11 20.06 -10.68
N SER A 37 -31.19 20.16 -12.00
CA SER A 37 -31.45 19.01 -12.85
C SER A 37 -30.33 17.98 -12.71
N THR A 38 -30.61 16.72 -12.95
CA THR A 38 -29.59 15.65 -12.93
C THR A 38 -28.40 15.97 -13.85
N GLU A 39 -28.65 16.56 -15.01
CA GLU A 39 -27.59 16.96 -15.95
C GLU A 39 -26.70 18.08 -15.38
N GLU A 40 -27.29 19.08 -14.73
CA GLU A 40 -26.55 20.15 -14.08
C GLU A 40 -25.72 19.63 -12.90
N ILE A 41 -26.23 18.67 -12.12
CA ILE A 41 -25.50 18.00 -11.05
C ILE A 41 -24.30 17.26 -11.62
N LEU A 42 -24.48 16.45 -12.66
CA LEU A 42 -23.41 15.70 -13.32
C LEU A 42 -22.32 16.62 -13.88
N LEU A 43 -22.71 17.71 -14.53
CA LEU A 43 -21.75 18.70 -15.02
C LEU A 43 -20.98 19.35 -13.88
N ASN A 44 -21.65 19.67 -12.78
CA ASN A 44 -21.02 20.31 -11.62
C ASN A 44 -20.00 19.40 -10.93
N ILE A 45 -20.33 18.11 -10.67
CA ILE A 45 -19.38 17.16 -10.07
C ILE A 45 -18.21 16.83 -11.01
N ASN A 46 -18.41 16.79 -12.32
CA ASN A 46 -17.33 16.60 -13.28
C ASN A 46 -16.37 17.80 -13.27
N ASN A 47 -16.88 19.03 -13.23
CA ASN A 47 -16.06 20.23 -13.12
C ASN A 47 -15.31 20.29 -11.78
N ALA A 48 -15.95 19.90 -10.69
CA ALA A 48 -15.32 19.79 -9.37
C ALA A 48 -14.20 18.75 -9.32
N SER A 49 -14.22 17.76 -10.23
CA SER A 49 -13.23 16.67 -10.31
C SER A 49 -12.04 16.99 -11.24
N VAL A 50 -11.87 18.23 -11.69
CA VAL A 50 -10.85 18.61 -12.67
C VAL A 50 -9.43 18.25 -12.23
N ASP A 51 -9.13 18.39 -10.95
CA ASP A 51 -7.81 18.10 -10.41
C ASP A 51 -7.41 16.61 -10.51
N LEU A 52 -8.38 15.71 -10.40
CA LEU A 52 -8.15 14.29 -10.62
C LEU A 52 -8.19 13.95 -12.12
N SER A 53 -9.17 14.48 -12.86
CA SER A 53 -9.37 14.16 -14.28
C SER A 53 -8.25 14.68 -15.19
N SER A 54 -7.58 15.77 -14.84
CA SER A 54 -6.45 16.35 -15.58
C SER A 54 -5.10 15.78 -15.17
N TYR A 55 -5.04 14.85 -14.21
CA TYR A 55 -3.77 14.27 -13.77
C TYR A 55 -3.08 13.52 -14.91
N GLU A 56 -1.75 13.70 -15.06
CA GLU A 56 -0.95 13.01 -16.08
C GLU A 56 -0.86 11.50 -15.76
N ASN A 57 -1.34 10.65 -16.67
CA ASN A 57 -1.37 9.20 -16.52
C ASN A 57 -0.48 8.45 -17.51
N THR A 58 0.39 9.18 -18.20
CA THR A 58 1.30 8.62 -19.20
C THR A 58 2.75 8.82 -18.81
N PHE A 59 3.65 7.98 -19.32
CA PHE A 59 5.08 8.18 -19.23
C PHE A 59 5.52 9.20 -20.27
N GLN A 60 6.04 10.35 -19.81
CA GLN A 60 6.50 11.46 -20.64
C GLN A 60 5.47 11.88 -21.72
N GLY A 61 4.20 11.93 -21.39
CA GLY A 61 3.13 12.32 -22.30
C GLY A 61 2.85 11.35 -23.47
N LYS A 62 3.38 10.11 -23.44
CA LYS A 62 3.35 9.22 -24.61
C LYS A 62 2.75 7.84 -24.34
N ILE A 63 3.13 7.19 -23.26
CA ILE A 63 2.83 5.78 -23.05
C ILE A 63 1.97 5.64 -21.81
N HIS A 64 0.80 5.04 -21.97
CA HIS A 64 -0.11 4.68 -20.88
C HIS A 64 0.01 3.18 -20.56
N ILE A 65 0.02 2.84 -19.28
CA ILE A 65 -0.03 1.45 -18.80
C ILE A 65 -1.32 1.23 -18.02
N GLU A 66 -2.14 0.33 -18.53
CA GLU A 66 -3.33 -0.11 -17.78
C GLU A 66 -2.93 -0.90 -16.53
N ARG A 67 -3.64 -0.63 -15.43
CA ARG A 67 -3.43 -1.30 -14.16
C ARG A 67 -4.60 -2.23 -13.83
N ASN A 68 -4.28 -3.43 -13.36
CA ASN A 68 -5.31 -4.39 -12.93
C ASN A 68 -6.15 -3.84 -11.77
N GLU A 69 -5.53 -3.10 -10.87
CA GLU A 69 -6.20 -2.47 -9.73
C GLU A 69 -7.30 -1.48 -10.16
N THR A 70 -7.18 -0.84 -11.31
CA THR A 70 -8.27 -0.02 -11.91
C THR A 70 -9.48 -0.88 -12.24
N LYS A 71 -9.26 -2.05 -12.85
CA LYS A 71 -10.33 -3.01 -13.19
C LYS A 71 -10.96 -3.60 -11.93
N ASP A 72 -10.15 -3.94 -10.94
CA ASP A 72 -10.62 -4.48 -9.65
C ASP A 72 -11.51 -3.48 -8.90
N LEU A 73 -11.12 -2.20 -8.89
CA LEU A 73 -11.92 -1.12 -8.32
C LEU A 73 -13.22 -0.92 -9.09
N PHE A 74 -13.17 -0.89 -10.42
CA PHE A 74 -14.35 -0.76 -11.26
C PHE A 74 -15.34 -1.91 -11.06
N ASN A 75 -14.85 -3.15 -11.06
CA ASN A 75 -15.66 -4.33 -10.80
C ASN A 75 -16.31 -4.27 -9.40
N TRP A 76 -15.55 -3.83 -8.40
CA TRP A 76 -16.08 -3.67 -7.04
C TRP A 76 -17.18 -2.60 -6.96
N ILE A 77 -17.06 -1.48 -7.70
CA ILE A 77 -18.10 -0.44 -7.74
C ILE A 77 -19.37 -0.95 -8.42
N THR A 78 -19.24 -1.73 -9.49
CA THR A 78 -20.35 -2.21 -10.32
C THR A 78 -21.01 -3.49 -9.81
N THR A 79 -20.39 -4.18 -8.84
CA THR A 79 -21.00 -5.37 -8.22
C THR A 79 -22.23 -4.97 -7.42
N GLU A 80 -23.31 -5.73 -7.56
CA GLU A 80 -24.56 -5.51 -6.84
C GLU A 80 -24.34 -5.47 -5.33
N THR A 81 -25.00 -4.53 -4.65
CA THR A 81 -24.89 -4.33 -3.21
C THR A 81 -25.90 -5.18 -2.47
N ASN A 82 -25.44 -6.01 -1.55
CA ASN A 82 -26.25 -6.56 -0.48
C ASN A 82 -26.13 -5.67 0.77
N GLU A 83 -27.07 -5.69 1.69
CA GLU A 83 -27.08 -4.86 2.92
C GLU A 83 -25.79 -4.93 3.75
N ASN A 84 -24.99 -5.99 3.60
CA ASN A 84 -23.72 -6.21 4.29
C ASN A 84 -22.48 -5.93 3.41
N SER A 85 -22.64 -5.38 2.19
CA SER A 85 -21.51 -5.13 1.31
C SER A 85 -20.72 -3.89 1.77
N PRO A 86 -19.37 -3.95 1.85
CA PRO A 86 -18.58 -2.79 2.25
C PRO A 86 -18.77 -1.63 1.26
N SER A 87 -19.09 -0.44 1.79
CA SER A 87 -19.24 0.80 1.00
C SER A 87 -17.91 1.51 0.75
N ILE A 88 -16.86 1.15 1.50
CA ILE A 88 -15.54 1.78 1.45
C ILE A 88 -14.49 0.78 1.00
N VAL A 89 -13.57 1.23 0.11
CA VAL A 89 -12.35 0.53 -0.28
C VAL A 89 -11.15 1.47 -0.17
N LEU A 90 -10.02 0.93 0.30
CA LEU A 90 -8.76 1.66 0.32
C LEU A 90 -7.86 1.19 -0.81
N LEU A 91 -7.31 2.14 -1.57
CA LEU A 91 -6.20 1.92 -2.50
C LEU A 91 -4.90 2.33 -1.81
N VAL A 92 -4.09 1.35 -1.47
CA VAL A 92 -2.89 1.55 -0.64
C VAL A 92 -1.63 1.25 -1.45
N GLY A 93 -0.59 2.03 -1.25
CA GLY A 93 0.70 1.83 -1.92
C GLY A 93 1.70 2.91 -1.55
N ASN A 94 2.99 2.62 -1.72
CA ASN A 94 4.06 3.56 -1.41
C ASN A 94 4.04 4.80 -2.34
N ALA A 95 4.83 5.82 -1.98
CA ALA A 95 5.00 6.99 -2.84
C ALA A 95 5.58 6.57 -4.21
N GLY A 96 5.07 7.15 -5.29
CA GLY A 96 5.54 6.84 -6.64
C GLY A 96 4.98 5.58 -7.30
N TYR A 97 4.13 4.80 -6.62
CA TYR A 97 3.52 3.56 -7.17
C TYR A 97 2.39 3.82 -8.19
N GLY A 98 1.92 5.06 -8.33
CA GLY A 98 0.91 5.42 -9.32
C GLY A 98 -0.53 5.40 -8.84
N LYS A 99 -0.81 5.56 -7.53
CA LYS A 99 -2.18 5.63 -6.97
C LYS A 99 -3.08 6.63 -7.69
N SER A 100 -2.59 7.86 -7.88
CA SER A 100 -3.34 8.91 -8.58
C SER A 100 -3.62 8.58 -10.05
N VAL A 101 -2.74 7.83 -10.71
CA VAL A 101 -2.95 7.33 -12.09
C VAL A 101 -4.11 6.33 -12.11
N VAL A 102 -4.08 5.34 -11.21
CA VAL A 102 -5.17 4.34 -11.08
C VAL A 102 -6.51 5.02 -10.83
N LEU A 103 -6.55 6.02 -9.94
CA LEU A 103 -7.80 6.75 -9.64
C LEU A 103 -8.26 7.63 -10.78
N LYS A 104 -7.35 8.25 -11.55
CA LYS A 104 -7.71 8.97 -12.77
C LYS A 104 -8.29 8.04 -13.82
N ASP A 105 -7.65 6.89 -14.06
CA ASP A 105 -8.12 5.90 -15.02
C ASP A 105 -9.49 5.35 -14.60
N LEU A 106 -9.66 5.07 -13.30
CA LEU A 106 -10.95 4.68 -12.72
C LEU A 106 -12.02 5.75 -12.96
N PHE A 107 -11.72 7.01 -12.66
CA PHE A 107 -12.65 8.13 -12.88
C PHE A 107 -13.06 8.24 -14.34
N SER A 108 -12.12 8.10 -15.27
CA SER A 108 -12.39 8.10 -16.72
C SER A 108 -13.27 6.92 -17.13
N LEU A 109 -13.01 5.73 -16.56
CA LEU A 109 -13.79 4.51 -16.83
C LEU A 109 -15.22 4.62 -16.27
N LEU A 110 -15.40 5.21 -15.09
CA LEU A 110 -16.72 5.46 -14.49
C LEU A 110 -17.53 6.42 -15.36
N ASN A 111 -16.93 7.53 -15.80
CA ASN A 111 -17.59 8.50 -16.65
C ASN A 111 -18.00 7.91 -18.00
N SER A 112 -17.15 7.10 -18.64
CA SER A 112 -17.48 6.43 -19.91
C SER A 112 -18.62 5.41 -19.77
N ASN A 113 -18.85 4.88 -18.55
CA ASN A 113 -19.96 3.98 -18.23
C ASN A 113 -21.18 4.69 -17.61
N ASN A 114 -21.23 6.03 -17.64
CA ASN A 114 -22.30 6.86 -17.07
C ASN A 114 -22.57 6.60 -15.58
N ILE A 115 -21.53 6.29 -14.82
CA ILE A 115 -21.57 6.16 -13.36
C ILE A 115 -21.18 7.51 -12.75
N PRO A 116 -22.12 8.20 -12.04
CA PRO A 116 -21.83 9.48 -11.42
C PRO A 116 -20.66 9.38 -10.46
N SER A 117 -19.67 10.23 -10.61
CA SER A 117 -18.48 10.16 -9.75
C SER A 117 -17.94 11.56 -9.44
N LEU A 118 -17.56 11.77 -8.17
CA LEU A 118 -16.86 12.96 -7.70
C LEU A 118 -15.48 12.54 -7.23
N GLY A 119 -14.43 13.11 -7.83
CA GLY A 119 -13.04 12.84 -7.50
C GLY A 119 -12.35 14.05 -6.87
N ILE A 120 -11.84 13.90 -5.66
CA ILE A 120 -11.18 14.97 -4.90
C ILE A 120 -9.72 14.59 -4.67
N LYS A 121 -8.80 15.54 -4.89
CA LYS A 121 -7.41 15.44 -4.45
C LYS A 121 -7.24 16.18 -3.12
N ALA A 122 -7.14 15.41 -2.02
CA ALA A 122 -7.06 15.97 -0.67
C ALA A 122 -5.78 16.78 -0.44
N ASP A 123 -4.70 16.49 -1.15
CA ASP A 123 -3.45 17.26 -1.11
C ASP A 123 -3.61 18.70 -1.64
N LYS A 124 -4.67 18.99 -2.39
CA LYS A 124 -4.96 20.32 -2.91
C LYS A 124 -5.90 21.14 -2.04
N ILE A 125 -6.68 20.51 -1.16
CA ILE A 125 -7.67 21.15 -0.30
C ILE A 125 -7.23 21.00 1.16
N LEU A 126 -6.19 21.75 1.55
CA LEU A 126 -5.52 21.57 2.85
C LEU A 126 -6.08 22.47 3.97
N ASN A 127 -6.50 23.69 3.66
CA ASN A 127 -6.88 24.69 4.64
C ASN A 127 -8.39 24.68 4.88
N ILE A 128 -8.92 23.56 5.35
CA ILE A 128 -10.35 23.37 5.62
C ILE A 128 -10.61 23.15 7.11
N SER A 129 -11.71 23.66 7.59
CA SER A 129 -12.21 23.48 8.96
C SER A 129 -13.57 22.79 8.99
N SER A 130 -14.28 22.75 7.86
CA SER A 130 -15.62 22.20 7.73
C SER A 130 -15.84 21.55 6.37
N ILE A 131 -16.92 20.75 6.24
CA ILE A 131 -17.36 20.19 4.95
C ILE A 131 -17.69 21.33 3.96
N LYS A 132 -18.25 22.42 4.48
CA LYS A 132 -18.60 23.59 3.66
C LYS A 132 -17.39 24.23 2.97
N ASP A 133 -16.23 24.17 3.60
CA ASP A 133 -14.99 24.66 2.99
C ASP A 133 -14.59 23.79 1.81
N ILE A 134 -14.77 22.46 1.90
CA ILE A 134 -14.52 21.52 0.78
C ILE A 134 -15.45 21.86 -0.39
N GLU A 135 -16.74 22.03 -0.13
CA GLU A 135 -17.75 22.36 -1.14
C GLU A 135 -17.46 23.70 -1.83
N THR A 136 -16.99 24.67 -1.06
CA THR A 136 -16.64 26.00 -1.57
C THR A 136 -15.39 25.94 -2.46
N GLU A 137 -14.32 25.24 -2.03
CA GLU A 137 -13.10 25.07 -2.83
C GLU A 137 -13.38 24.31 -4.14
N LEU A 138 -14.31 23.35 -4.11
CA LEU A 138 -14.75 22.60 -5.29
C LEU A 138 -15.75 23.38 -6.15
N ASN A 139 -16.16 24.57 -5.74
CA ASN A 139 -17.18 25.39 -6.40
C ASN A 139 -18.48 24.62 -6.70
N LEU A 140 -18.91 23.81 -5.73
CA LEU A 140 -20.15 23.06 -5.84
C LEU A 140 -21.36 23.98 -5.62
N LYS A 141 -22.39 23.79 -6.44
CA LYS A 141 -23.64 24.56 -6.37
C LYS A 141 -24.56 24.09 -5.24
N ASP A 142 -24.41 22.83 -4.83
CA ASP A 142 -25.17 22.21 -3.74
C ASP A 142 -24.22 21.46 -2.81
N ASP A 143 -24.67 21.07 -1.62
CA ASP A 143 -23.86 20.30 -0.70
C ASP A 143 -23.63 18.87 -1.21
N ILE A 144 -22.46 18.29 -0.89
CA ILE A 144 -22.05 16.97 -1.39
C ILE A 144 -23.05 15.88 -0.97
N PHE A 145 -23.56 15.94 0.26
CA PHE A 145 -24.51 14.94 0.75
C PHE A 145 -25.81 14.95 -0.06
N SER A 146 -26.41 16.13 -0.30
CA SER A 146 -27.64 16.29 -1.09
C SER A 146 -27.44 15.82 -2.54
N ILE A 147 -26.29 16.13 -3.15
CA ILE A 147 -25.92 15.65 -4.48
C ILE A 147 -25.94 14.12 -4.52
N PHE A 148 -25.20 13.46 -3.62
CA PHE A 148 -25.13 12.00 -3.59
C PHE A 148 -26.45 11.35 -3.16
N GLN A 149 -27.20 11.96 -2.24
CA GLN A 149 -28.54 11.48 -1.86
C GLN A 149 -29.52 11.49 -3.05
N SER A 150 -29.43 12.48 -3.92
CA SER A 150 -30.25 12.54 -5.13
C SER A 150 -29.84 11.46 -6.14
N LEU A 151 -28.55 11.36 -6.47
CA LEU A 151 -28.02 10.45 -7.49
C LEU A 151 -28.12 8.99 -7.09
N SER A 152 -27.83 8.67 -5.82
CA SER A 152 -27.79 7.28 -5.32
C SER A 152 -29.15 6.59 -5.25
N LYS A 153 -30.25 7.35 -5.37
CA LYS A 153 -31.61 6.76 -5.46
C LYS A 153 -31.83 5.94 -6.72
N THR A 154 -31.14 6.27 -7.79
CA THR A 154 -31.37 5.69 -9.13
C THR A 154 -30.20 4.90 -9.67
N LYS A 155 -28.98 5.22 -9.26
CA LYS A 155 -27.73 4.65 -9.79
C LYS A 155 -26.68 4.49 -8.71
N THR A 156 -25.75 3.56 -8.91
CA THR A 156 -24.52 3.52 -8.12
C THR A 156 -23.70 4.78 -8.41
N CYS A 157 -23.14 5.39 -7.36
CA CYS A 157 -22.32 6.59 -7.42
C CYS A 157 -20.97 6.33 -6.76
N ALA A 158 -19.91 6.98 -7.24
CA ALA A 158 -18.58 6.84 -6.68
C ALA A 158 -18.06 8.16 -6.10
N PHE A 159 -17.52 8.11 -4.87
CA PHE A 159 -16.81 9.20 -4.24
C PHE A 159 -15.35 8.82 -4.08
N ILE A 160 -14.45 9.54 -4.73
CA ILE A 160 -13.02 9.22 -4.81
C ILE A 160 -12.23 10.29 -4.07
N ILE A 161 -11.42 9.88 -3.09
CA ILE A 161 -10.51 10.76 -2.35
C ILE A 161 -9.09 10.30 -2.61
N ASP A 162 -8.32 11.11 -3.34
CA ASP A 162 -6.91 10.85 -3.61
C ASP A 162 -6.02 11.53 -2.56
N GLN A 163 -5.02 10.80 -2.06
CA GLN A 163 -3.98 11.27 -1.13
C GLN A 163 -4.51 11.84 0.19
N ILE A 164 -5.43 11.14 0.87
CA ILE A 164 -5.95 11.56 2.18
C ILE A 164 -4.83 11.68 3.24
N ASP A 165 -3.74 10.95 3.08
CA ASP A 165 -2.54 11.00 3.93
C ASP A 165 -1.85 12.38 3.89
N ALA A 166 -2.03 13.18 2.85
CA ALA A 166 -1.53 14.56 2.80
C ALA A 166 -2.13 15.44 3.93
N LEU A 167 -3.33 15.13 4.38
CA LEU A 167 -3.99 15.84 5.49
C LEU A 167 -3.38 15.51 6.85
N SER A 168 -2.84 14.32 7.03
CA SER A 168 -2.17 13.92 8.27
C SER A 168 -0.77 14.52 8.41
N LEU A 169 -0.17 14.97 7.30
CA LEU A 169 1.18 15.54 7.26
C LEU A 169 1.23 17.01 7.71
N SER A 170 0.13 17.76 7.67
CA SER A 170 0.12 19.18 8.05
C SER A 170 -0.22 19.38 9.52
N LEU A 171 0.53 20.23 10.25
CA LEU A 171 0.63 20.20 11.71
C LEU A 171 -0.42 20.95 12.52
N SER A 172 -1.08 21.96 12.00
CA SER A 172 -1.96 22.82 12.81
C SER A 172 -3.40 22.94 12.36
N SER A 173 -3.64 22.96 11.07
CA SER A 173 -4.98 23.02 10.47
C SER A 173 -5.54 21.63 10.10
N SER A 174 -4.69 20.63 10.03
CA SER A 174 -4.97 19.33 9.45
C SER A 174 -5.86 18.41 10.28
N ARG A 175 -5.85 18.50 11.61
CA ARG A 175 -6.82 17.70 12.40
C ARG A 175 -8.25 18.10 12.10
N HIS A 176 -8.51 19.39 11.83
CA HIS A 176 -9.82 19.84 11.39
C HIS A 176 -10.13 19.33 9.98
N ALA A 177 -9.14 19.36 9.08
CA ALA A 177 -9.30 18.88 7.72
C ALA A 177 -9.61 17.37 7.68
N ILE A 178 -8.80 16.54 8.31
CA ILE A 178 -9.03 15.08 8.32
C ILE A 178 -10.36 14.72 9.00
N ASN A 179 -10.75 15.45 10.07
CA ASN A 179 -12.04 15.26 10.71
C ASN A 179 -13.21 15.66 9.82
N SER A 180 -13.06 16.69 8.98
CA SER A 180 -14.09 17.11 8.03
C SER A 180 -14.30 16.07 6.94
N TYR A 181 -13.21 15.49 6.39
CA TYR A 181 -13.30 14.35 5.48
C TYR A 181 -13.89 13.11 6.15
N ASP A 182 -13.51 12.77 7.39
CA ASP A 182 -14.06 11.62 8.13
C ASP A 182 -15.58 11.78 8.35
N ARG A 183 -16.04 12.98 8.68
CA ARG A 183 -17.48 13.27 8.80
C ARG A 183 -18.20 13.12 7.47
N LEU A 184 -17.64 13.67 6.39
CA LEU A 184 -18.20 13.55 5.05
C LEU A 184 -18.29 12.08 4.61
N ILE A 185 -17.22 11.30 4.81
CA ILE A 185 -17.18 9.88 4.49
C ILE A 185 -18.30 9.15 5.25
N LYS A 186 -18.45 9.38 6.56
CA LYS A 186 -19.51 8.76 7.37
C LYS A 186 -20.92 9.14 6.94
N GLN A 187 -21.12 10.38 6.51
CA GLN A 187 -22.41 10.81 5.95
C GLN A 187 -22.71 10.07 4.65
N LEU A 188 -21.76 10.00 3.74
CA LEU A 188 -21.93 9.31 2.46
C LEU A 188 -22.04 7.79 2.61
N GLU A 189 -21.37 7.19 3.60
CA GLU A 189 -21.47 5.76 3.93
C GLU A 189 -22.91 5.35 4.32
N SER A 190 -23.71 6.30 4.86
CA SER A 190 -25.09 6.05 5.21
C SER A 190 -26.05 5.99 4.02
N LEU A 191 -25.61 6.41 2.83
CA LEU A 191 -26.43 6.44 1.63
C LEU A 191 -26.37 5.11 0.88
N PRO A 192 -27.52 4.59 0.37
CA PRO A 192 -27.51 3.42 -0.48
C PRO A 192 -26.78 3.70 -1.80
N ASN A 193 -26.19 2.67 -2.40
CA ASN A 193 -25.53 2.74 -3.71
C ASN A 193 -24.38 3.75 -3.82
N VAL A 194 -23.83 4.23 -2.71
CA VAL A 194 -22.62 5.07 -2.71
C VAL A 194 -21.41 4.18 -2.44
N ARG A 195 -20.39 4.30 -3.29
CA ARG A 195 -19.10 3.62 -3.19
C ARG A 195 -18.02 4.66 -2.94
N ILE A 196 -17.23 4.46 -1.89
CA ILE A 196 -16.20 5.40 -1.46
C ILE A 196 -14.83 4.76 -1.66
N ILE A 197 -13.97 5.43 -2.40
CA ILE A 197 -12.61 5.01 -2.69
C ILE A 197 -11.65 6.01 -2.06
N ILE A 198 -10.73 5.53 -1.22
CA ILE A 198 -9.78 6.37 -0.51
C ILE A 198 -8.36 5.90 -0.84
N SER A 199 -7.50 6.77 -1.38
CA SER A 199 -6.10 6.43 -1.54
C SER A 199 -5.26 6.98 -0.39
N CYS A 200 -4.30 6.18 0.08
CA CYS A 200 -3.31 6.59 1.06
C CYS A 200 -2.00 5.80 0.92
N ARG A 201 -0.95 6.24 1.61
CA ARG A 201 0.30 5.49 1.67
C ARG A 201 0.20 4.38 2.70
N THR A 202 0.88 3.26 2.43
CA THR A 202 0.94 2.10 3.33
C THR A 202 1.35 2.50 4.75
N TYR A 203 2.42 3.27 4.84
CA TYR A 203 2.94 3.71 6.13
C TYR A 203 1.95 4.60 6.90
N ASP A 204 1.28 5.54 6.24
CA ASP A 204 0.37 6.46 6.92
C ASP A 204 -0.89 5.75 7.39
N LEU A 205 -1.35 4.74 6.65
CA LEU A 205 -2.43 3.85 7.09
C LEU A 205 -2.07 3.08 8.37
N ASP A 206 -0.80 2.72 8.54
CA ASP A 206 -0.33 1.95 9.70
C ASP A 206 -0.13 2.82 10.95
N TYR A 207 0.35 4.03 10.79
CA TYR A 207 0.81 4.86 11.90
C TYR A 207 -0.05 6.09 12.23
N ASP A 208 -0.94 6.53 11.32
CA ASP A 208 -1.91 7.57 11.63
C ASP A 208 -3.16 6.97 12.28
N ALA A 209 -3.51 7.47 13.49
CA ALA A 209 -4.63 6.94 14.27
C ALA A 209 -5.98 7.13 13.55
N SER A 210 -6.15 8.23 12.80
CA SER A 210 -7.38 8.52 12.06
C SER A 210 -7.52 7.60 10.85
N LEU A 211 -6.43 7.36 10.11
CA LEU A 211 -6.42 6.49 8.93
C LEU A 211 -6.51 5.01 9.30
N ARG A 212 -5.90 4.62 10.44
CA ARG A 212 -5.93 3.22 10.93
C ARG A 212 -7.36 2.70 11.12
N ALA A 213 -8.31 3.57 11.48
CA ALA A 213 -9.71 3.20 11.64
C ALA A 213 -10.33 2.62 10.34
N TYR A 214 -9.79 2.98 9.18
CA TYR A 214 -10.25 2.48 7.88
C TYR A 214 -9.70 1.12 7.49
N LYS A 215 -8.66 0.58 8.18
CA LYS A 215 -8.09 -0.76 7.91
C LYS A 215 -9.11 -1.92 7.98
N LYS A 216 -10.21 -1.73 8.69
CA LYS A 216 -11.30 -2.73 8.76
C LYS A 216 -12.02 -2.92 7.42
N ASN A 217 -11.89 -1.98 6.49
CA ASN A 217 -12.52 -2.05 5.18
C ASN A 217 -11.68 -2.86 4.19
N LYS A 218 -12.22 -3.10 2.99
CA LYS A 218 -11.48 -3.76 1.91
C LYS A 218 -10.26 -2.93 1.55
N VAL A 219 -9.09 -3.58 1.48
CA VAL A 219 -7.83 -2.96 1.07
C VAL A 219 -7.36 -3.57 -0.25
N ILE A 220 -7.05 -2.73 -1.22
CA ILE A 220 -6.39 -3.09 -2.48
C ILE A 220 -4.99 -2.49 -2.42
N ASN A 221 -3.99 -3.36 -2.39
CA ASN A 221 -2.59 -2.96 -2.42
C ASN A 221 -2.15 -2.77 -3.87
N LEU A 222 -1.58 -1.61 -4.16
CA LEU A 222 -1.06 -1.30 -5.48
C LEU A 222 0.26 -2.04 -5.71
N SER A 223 0.28 -2.90 -6.71
CA SER A 223 1.45 -3.71 -7.09
C SER A 223 2.50 -2.89 -7.84
N LEU A 224 3.70 -3.44 -7.94
CA LEU A 224 4.73 -2.94 -8.85
C LEU A 224 4.30 -3.22 -10.31
N LEU A 225 4.90 -2.49 -11.26
CA LEU A 225 4.73 -2.81 -12.70
C LEU A 225 5.27 -4.21 -12.98
N GLU A 226 4.65 -4.90 -13.92
CA GLU A 226 5.18 -6.16 -14.44
C GLU A 226 6.47 -5.90 -15.23
N ILE A 227 7.38 -6.88 -15.23
CA ILE A 227 8.66 -6.76 -15.93
C ILE A 227 8.46 -6.47 -17.41
N GLU A 228 7.48 -7.11 -18.02
CA GLU A 228 7.11 -6.94 -19.42
C GLU A 228 6.62 -5.52 -19.72
N GLN A 229 5.86 -4.92 -18.80
CA GLN A 229 5.40 -3.53 -18.91
C GLN A 229 6.60 -2.57 -18.87
N VAL A 230 7.55 -2.80 -17.96
CA VAL A 230 8.78 -2.00 -17.89
C VAL A 230 9.59 -2.10 -19.20
N LYS A 231 9.81 -3.33 -19.70
CA LYS A 231 10.52 -3.56 -20.96
C LYS A 231 9.84 -2.91 -22.16
N SER A 232 8.50 -2.97 -22.22
CA SER A 232 7.72 -2.31 -23.28
C SER A 232 7.94 -0.82 -23.26
N VAL A 233 7.81 -0.16 -22.10
CA VAL A 233 8.04 1.29 -21.98
C VAL A 233 9.46 1.67 -22.41
N LEU A 234 10.47 0.94 -21.96
CA LEU A 234 11.86 1.20 -22.33
C LEU A 234 12.09 1.05 -23.82
N SER A 235 11.52 0.03 -24.44
CA SER A 235 11.58 -0.20 -25.88
C SER A 235 10.97 0.95 -26.69
N ASP A 236 9.79 1.44 -26.27
CA ASP A 236 9.09 2.55 -26.92
C ASP A 236 9.90 3.87 -26.82
N PHE A 237 10.64 4.06 -25.74
CA PHE A 237 11.60 5.17 -25.61
C PHE A 237 12.95 4.90 -26.27
N LYS A 238 13.14 3.72 -26.92
CA LYS A 238 14.41 3.29 -27.55
C LYS A 238 15.58 3.24 -26.58
N ILE A 239 15.31 2.89 -25.33
CA ILE A 239 16.29 2.72 -24.27
C ILE A 239 16.64 1.23 -24.18
N ASN A 240 17.87 0.89 -24.55
CA ASN A 240 18.37 -0.48 -24.46
C ASN A 240 19.03 -0.69 -23.09
N ILE A 241 18.52 -1.66 -22.35
CA ILE A 241 19.13 -2.13 -21.10
C ILE A 241 19.65 -3.54 -21.32
N ASP A 242 20.80 -3.87 -20.74
CA ASP A 242 21.28 -5.26 -20.71
C ASP A 242 20.25 -6.12 -19.97
N GLU A 243 19.70 -7.12 -20.67
CA GLU A 243 18.70 -8.04 -20.11
C GLU A 243 19.17 -8.79 -18.86
N LYS A 244 20.49 -8.85 -18.64
CA LYS A 244 21.09 -9.44 -17.45
C LYS A 244 21.05 -8.51 -16.22
N ASN A 245 20.70 -7.24 -16.38
CA ASN A 245 20.63 -6.28 -15.27
C ASN A 245 19.25 -6.35 -14.57
N ASN A 246 18.96 -7.51 -13.96
CA ASN A 246 17.71 -7.74 -13.23
C ASN A 246 17.49 -6.68 -12.12
N ARG A 247 18.55 -6.18 -11.49
CA ARG A 247 18.42 -5.19 -10.41
C ARG A 247 17.88 -3.85 -10.91
N LEU A 248 18.34 -3.40 -12.07
CA LEU A 248 17.82 -2.18 -12.67
C LEU A 248 16.36 -2.35 -13.06
N ILE A 249 15.99 -3.47 -13.67
CA ILE A 249 14.60 -3.76 -14.05
C ILE A 249 13.70 -3.76 -12.81
N GLU A 250 14.08 -4.46 -11.75
CA GLU A 250 13.33 -4.48 -10.48
C GLU A 250 13.17 -3.06 -9.89
N PHE A 251 14.22 -2.23 -9.92
CA PHE A 251 14.14 -0.84 -9.47
C PHE A 251 13.17 0.00 -10.32
N LEU A 252 13.13 -0.23 -11.62
CA LEU A 252 12.26 0.49 -12.57
C LEU A 252 10.80 0.02 -12.56
N ARG A 253 10.46 -1.05 -11.85
CA ARG A 253 9.07 -1.47 -11.63
C ARG A 253 8.25 -0.46 -10.83
N ILE A 254 8.90 0.49 -10.16
CA ILE A 254 8.21 1.63 -9.56
C ILE A 254 7.96 2.69 -10.64
N PRO A 255 6.69 3.05 -10.94
CA PRO A 255 6.34 3.96 -12.04
C PRO A 255 7.09 5.30 -12.01
N LEU A 256 7.27 5.89 -10.82
CA LEU A 256 8.04 7.13 -10.69
C LEU A 256 9.48 6.96 -11.16
N HIS A 257 10.14 5.87 -10.77
CA HIS A 257 11.53 5.61 -11.15
C HIS A 257 11.65 5.41 -12.66
N LEU A 258 10.72 4.66 -13.25
CA LEU A 258 10.68 4.46 -14.70
C LEU A 258 10.45 5.77 -15.45
N ASN A 259 9.53 6.61 -14.98
CA ASN A 259 9.26 7.91 -15.59
C ASN A 259 10.48 8.84 -15.55
N LEU A 260 11.17 8.92 -14.41
CA LEU A 260 12.40 9.70 -14.27
C LEU A 260 13.53 9.15 -15.14
N PHE A 261 13.67 7.84 -15.21
CA PHE A 261 14.66 7.17 -16.05
C PHE A 261 14.42 7.45 -17.54
N CYS A 262 13.18 7.38 -18.00
CA CYS A 262 12.81 7.72 -19.37
C CYS A 262 13.02 9.20 -19.68
N LYS A 263 12.80 10.09 -18.69
CA LYS A 263 13.05 11.54 -18.85
C LYS A 263 14.51 11.84 -19.12
N LEU A 264 15.41 11.19 -18.41
CA LEU A 264 16.84 11.37 -18.55
C LEU A 264 17.40 10.79 -19.86
N LYS A 265 16.63 9.98 -20.59
CA LYS A 265 17.07 9.26 -21.81
C LYS A 265 18.44 8.60 -21.63
N ILE A 266 18.64 7.99 -20.46
CA ILE A 266 19.96 7.54 -20.05
C ILE A 266 20.42 6.41 -20.94
N THR A 267 21.47 6.65 -21.69
CA THR A 267 22.24 5.64 -22.42
C THR A 267 23.44 5.13 -21.60
N LYS A 268 23.69 5.71 -20.43
CA LYS A 268 24.81 5.34 -19.56
C LYS A 268 24.54 3.99 -18.89
N GLN A 269 25.56 3.17 -18.82
CA GLN A 269 25.51 1.93 -18.03
C GLN A 269 25.47 2.30 -16.55
N PHE A 270 24.32 2.07 -15.90
CA PHE A 270 24.24 2.08 -14.45
C PHE A 270 24.89 0.81 -13.91
N ASN A 271 25.92 0.98 -13.10
CA ASN A 271 26.51 -0.12 -12.33
C ASN A 271 25.50 -0.63 -11.31
N ASP A 272 25.74 -1.81 -10.72
CA ASP A 272 24.88 -2.62 -9.85
C ASP A 272 24.16 -1.94 -8.67
N SER A 273 24.34 -0.65 -8.44
CA SER A 273 23.73 0.10 -7.32
C SER A 273 22.96 1.32 -7.80
N ILE A 274 21.78 1.10 -8.39
CA ILE A 274 20.87 2.20 -8.72
C ILE A 274 19.94 2.49 -7.53
N SER A 275 19.74 3.78 -7.21
CA SER A 275 18.80 4.26 -6.21
C SER A 275 18.03 5.47 -6.75
N LEU A 276 16.88 5.80 -6.11
CA LEU A 276 16.14 7.03 -6.44
C LEU A 276 17.01 8.27 -6.25
N GLN A 277 17.88 8.23 -5.25
CA GLN A 277 18.89 9.26 -5.00
C GLN A 277 19.77 9.50 -6.23
N LYS A 278 20.33 8.43 -6.79
CA LYS A 278 21.19 8.52 -7.99
C LYS A 278 20.43 9.02 -9.22
N LEU A 279 19.16 8.66 -9.39
CA LEU A 279 18.35 9.24 -10.47
C LEU A 279 18.18 10.75 -10.30
N TYR A 280 17.94 11.21 -9.08
CA TYR A 280 17.84 12.65 -8.81
C TYR A 280 19.19 13.35 -8.94
N ASP A 281 20.31 12.71 -8.61
CA ASP A 281 21.65 13.26 -8.85
C ASP A 281 21.91 13.44 -10.36
N GLU A 282 21.52 12.49 -11.21
CA GLU A 282 21.64 12.65 -12.66
C GLU A 282 20.73 13.76 -13.21
N ILE A 283 19.47 13.87 -12.69
CA ILE A 283 18.59 15.01 -13.01
C ILE A 283 19.23 16.33 -12.60
N TRP A 284 19.83 16.38 -11.43
CA TRP A 284 20.52 17.55 -10.91
C TRP A 284 21.70 17.93 -11.80
N ILE A 285 22.54 16.97 -12.16
CA ILE A 285 23.71 17.21 -13.05
C ILE A 285 23.22 17.71 -14.40
N GLU A 286 22.27 17.03 -15.05
CA GLU A 286 21.83 17.34 -16.41
C GLU A 286 21.13 18.69 -16.52
N PHE A 287 20.14 18.94 -15.63
CA PHE A 287 19.28 20.11 -15.74
C PHE A 287 19.73 21.31 -14.91
N ILE A 288 20.57 21.12 -13.88
CA ILE A 288 21.00 22.21 -12.98
C ILE A 288 22.48 22.53 -13.17
N GLU A 289 23.36 21.55 -12.97
CA GLU A 289 24.83 21.82 -13.04
C GLU A 289 25.33 22.04 -14.45
N GLN A 290 24.82 21.31 -15.45
CA GLN A 290 25.19 21.41 -16.85
C GLN A 290 24.31 22.36 -17.66
N SER A 291 23.48 23.17 -17.02
CA SER A 291 22.59 24.12 -17.69
C SER A 291 23.43 25.17 -18.46
N ILE A 292 23.13 25.28 -19.75
CA ILE A 292 23.80 26.30 -20.64
C ILE A 292 23.02 27.62 -20.62
N SER A 293 21.71 27.54 -20.35
CA SER A 293 20.79 28.69 -20.50
C SER A 293 20.79 29.64 -19.31
N ILE A 294 21.06 29.13 -18.11
CA ILE A 294 21.08 29.88 -16.85
C ILE A 294 22.28 29.40 -16.00
N GLN A 295 22.89 30.31 -15.27
CA GLN A 295 23.98 29.96 -14.36
C GLN A 295 23.53 28.96 -13.30
N SER A 296 24.28 27.88 -13.14
CA SER A 296 23.95 26.77 -12.23
C SER A 296 23.79 27.25 -10.78
N GLU A 297 24.63 28.19 -10.32
CA GLU A 297 24.56 28.75 -8.97
C GLU A 297 23.21 29.40 -8.68
N LYS A 298 22.64 30.13 -9.67
CA LYS A 298 21.33 30.77 -9.52
C LYS A 298 20.18 29.76 -9.50
N LEU A 299 20.29 28.69 -10.28
CA LEU A 299 19.31 27.60 -10.25
C LEU A 299 19.35 26.88 -8.91
N ILE A 300 20.52 26.59 -8.37
CA ILE A 300 20.73 25.98 -7.06
C ILE A 300 20.17 26.88 -5.96
N GLU A 301 20.48 28.18 -5.99
CA GLU A 301 19.94 29.16 -5.03
C GLU A 301 18.42 29.21 -5.08
N THR A 302 17.84 29.28 -6.27
CA THR A 302 16.38 29.32 -6.46
C THR A 302 15.71 28.07 -5.92
N LEU A 303 16.19 26.88 -6.27
CA LEU A 303 15.67 25.60 -5.77
C LEU A 303 15.78 25.50 -4.26
N THR A 304 16.92 25.94 -3.70
CA THR A 304 17.16 25.99 -2.26
C THR A 304 16.15 26.86 -1.54
N LEU A 305 15.92 28.09 -2.05
CA LEU A 305 14.96 29.03 -1.47
C LEU A 305 13.52 28.50 -1.56
N ILE A 306 13.14 27.89 -2.69
CA ILE A 306 11.82 27.27 -2.86
C ILE A 306 11.64 26.15 -1.82
N ALA A 307 12.60 25.24 -1.73
CA ALA A 307 12.54 24.10 -0.81
C ALA A 307 12.52 24.57 0.66
N GLN A 308 13.31 25.57 1.03
CA GLN A 308 13.29 26.15 2.39
C GLN A 308 11.94 26.78 2.71
N LYS A 309 11.38 27.59 1.81
CA LYS A 309 10.06 28.24 2.03
C LYS A 309 8.94 27.20 2.19
N MET A 310 8.92 26.16 1.38
CA MET A 310 7.98 25.04 1.52
C MET A 310 8.14 24.33 2.87
N ASN A 311 9.38 24.08 3.28
CA ASN A 311 9.67 23.46 4.57
C ASN A 311 9.25 24.34 5.75
N ASP A 312 9.60 25.62 5.74
CA ASP A 312 9.30 26.57 6.83
C ASP A 312 7.79 26.72 7.07
N HIS A 313 7.02 26.68 5.99
CA HIS A 313 5.56 26.73 6.04
C HIS A 313 4.89 25.36 6.15
N GLN A 314 5.67 24.26 6.11
CA GLN A 314 5.19 22.87 6.09
C GLN A 314 4.13 22.64 5.00
N GLN A 315 4.37 23.18 3.82
CA GLN A 315 3.50 23.12 2.65
C GLN A 315 4.27 22.62 1.44
N ILE A 316 3.59 21.87 0.57
CA ILE A 316 4.17 21.38 -0.69
C ILE A 316 3.94 22.33 -1.88
N VAL A 317 3.31 23.46 -1.62
CA VAL A 317 2.95 24.49 -2.61
C VAL A 317 3.45 25.86 -2.12
N VAL A 318 3.95 26.67 -3.03
CA VAL A 318 4.47 28.00 -2.72
C VAL A 318 4.00 29.03 -3.76
N ASP A 319 3.80 30.29 -3.33
CA ASP A 319 3.40 31.40 -4.20
C ASP A 319 4.58 31.84 -5.08
N LYS A 320 4.38 31.90 -6.41
CA LYS A 320 5.38 32.33 -7.38
C LYS A 320 5.86 33.76 -7.15
N ARG A 321 5.00 34.63 -6.64
CA ARG A 321 5.32 36.05 -6.39
C ARG A 321 6.46 36.21 -5.38
N LEU A 322 6.64 35.26 -4.47
CA LEU A 322 7.76 35.26 -3.52
C LEU A 322 9.12 35.13 -4.23
N PHE A 323 9.13 34.68 -5.48
CA PHE A 323 10.33 34.41 -6.28
C PHE A 323 10.41 35.32 -7.51
N SER A 324 9.80 36.51 -7.46
CA SER A 324 9.80 37.47 -8.58
C SER A 324 11.22 37.88 -9.03
N LEU A 325 12.18 37.91 -8.12
CA LEU A 325 13.60 38.16 -8.44
C LEU A 325 14.26 37.02 -9.20
N TYR A 326 13.72 35.81 -9.11
CA TYR A 326 14.21 34.59 -9.75
C TYR A 326 13.28 34.13 -10.89
N TYR A 327 12.57 35.06 -11.52
CA TYR A 327 11.57 34.75 -12.55
C TYR A 327 12.11 33.90 -13.71
N ARG A 328 13.34 34.18 -14.16
CA ARG A 328 13.99 33.41 -15.25
C ARG A 328 14.29 31.99 -14.84
N GLU A 329 14.79 31.80 -13.63
CA GLU A 329 15.13 30.52 -13.04
C GLU A 329 13.88 29.68 -12.83
N VAL A 330 12.82 30.30 -12.26
CA VAL A 330 11.53 29.64 -12.06
C VAL A 330 10.91 29.18 -13.37
N ASN A 331 10.92 30.04 -14.41
CA ASN A 331 10.39 29.66 -15.73
C ASN A 331 11.22 28.54 -16.38
N PHE A 332 12.53 28.57 -16.23
CA PHE A 332 13.39 27.48 -16.70
C PHE A 332 13.05 26.14 -16.01
N LEU A 333 12.87 26.16 -14.69
CA LEU A 333 12.53 24.99 -13.90
C LEU A 333 11.12 24.45 -14.25
N LEU A 334 10.15 25.33 -14.53
CA LEU A 334 8.82 24.97 -15.03
C LEU A 334 8.90 24.37 -16.43
N HIS A 335 9.67 24.98 -17.35
CA HIS A 335 9.83 24.48 -18.72
C HIS A 335 10.48 23.09 -18.78
N ASN A 336 11.43 22.85 -17.89
CA ASN A 336 12.10 21.54 -17.77
C ASN A 336 11.34 20.57 -16.87
N GLU A 337 10.10 20.90 -16.47
CA GLU A 337 9.25 20.06 -15.63
C GLU A 337 9.90 19.59 -14.31
N LEU A 338 10.76 20.41 -13.73
CA LEU A 338 11.29 20.21 -12.38
C LEU A 338 10.36 20.84 -11.32
N LEU A 339 9.68 21.91 -11.75
CA LEU A 339 8.53 22.50 -11.08
C LEU A 339 7.29 22.37 -11.97
N ARG A 340 6.13 22.44 -11.40
CA ARG A 340 4.85 22.54 -12.12
C ARG A 340 3.97 23.62 -11.52
N GLU A 341 3.12 24.19 -12.34
CA GLU A 341 2.11 25.11 -11.88
C GLU A 341 1.03 24.35 -11.09
N TYR A 342 0.64 24.91 -9.97
CA TYR A 342 -0.43 24.39 -9.13
C TYR A 342 -1.73 25.20 -9.32
N ALA A 343 -1.59 26.52 -9.45
CA ALA A 343 -2.61 27.50 -9.81
C ALA A 343 -1.91 28.64 -10.53
N SER A 344 -2.63 29.65 -11.02
CA SER A 344 -2.07 30.77 -11.80
C SER A 344 -0.86 31.46 -11.15
N ASP A 345 -0.84 31.53 -9.83
CA ASP A 345 0.19 32.22 -9.03
C ASP A 345 0.92 31.30 -8.05
N LYS A 346 0.66 29.99 -8.07
CA LYS A 346 1.26 28.97 -7.19
C LYS A 346 2.04 27.94 -7.97
N MET A 347 3.08 27.38 -7.35
CA MET A 347 3.90 26.31 -7.93
C MET A 347 4.28 25.28 -6.89
N GLN A 348 4.68 24.10 -7.37
CA GLN A 348 5.18 22.98 -6.57
C GLN A 348 6.26 22.23 -7.33
N PHE A 349 7.04 21.40 -6.63
CA PHE A 349 7.92 20.45 -7.29
C PHE A 349 7.12 19.43 -8.09
N ILE A 350 7.72 18.87 -9.16
CA ILE A 350 7.10 17.84 -10.00
C ILE A 350 6.59 16.64 -9.16
N HIS A 351 7.33 16.30 -8.13
CA HIS A 351 6.97 15.26 -7.18
C HIS A 351 7.49 15.59 -5.77
N GLN A 352 6.76 15.17 -4.73
CA GLN A 352 7.17 15.42 -3.36
C GLN A 352 8.54 14.82 -3.02
N THR A 353 8.88 13.63 -3.56
CA THR A 353 10.21 13.03 -3.31
C THR A 353 11.36 13.83 -3.94
N PHE A 354 11.09 14.60 -5.02
CA PHE A 354 12.10 15.53 -5.56
C PHE A 354 12.26 16.77 -4.67
N PHE A 355 11.18 17.29 -4.09
CA PHE A 355 11.27 18.30 -3.04
C PHE A 355 12.14 17.82 -1.87
N ASP A 356 11.84 16.61 -1.36
CA ASP A 356 12.59 16.02 -0.24
C ASP A 356 14.08 15.86 -0.60
N TYR A 357 14.39 15.46 -1.85
CA TYR A 357 15.75 15.38 -2.35
C TYR A 357 16.46 16.74 -2.37
N VAL A 358 15.84 17.77 -2.97
CA VAL A 358 16.42 19.11 -3.04
C VAL A 358 16.68 19.67 -1.66
N TYR A 359 15.70 19.53 -0.75
CA TYR A 359 15.84 19.96 0.63
C TYR A 359 16.99 19.23 1.34
N SER A 360 17.08 17.92 1.19
CA SER A 360 18.10 17.10 1.85
C SER A 360 19.52 17.41 1.33
N ARG A 361 19.66 17.56 0.00
CA ARG A 361 20.93 17.97 -0.62
C ARG A 361 21.41 19.31 -0.07
N THR A 362 20.52 20.29 -0.02
CA THR A 362 20.81 21.61 0.53
C THR A 362 21.15 21.55 2.03
N PHE A 363 20.39 20.76 2.78
CA PHE A 363 20.60 20.57 4.18
C PHE A 363 22.01 20.02 4.48
N ILE A 364 22.41 18.95 3.80
CA ILE A 364 23.70 18.31 3.98
C ILE A 364 24.85 19.22 3.55
N SER A 365 24.72 19.91 2.39
CA SER A 365 25.74 20.85 1.93
C SER A 365 25.97 22.02 2.89
N SER A 366 24.99 22.33 3.76
CA SER A 366 25.15 23.32 4.83
C SER A 366 25.94 22.83 6.04
N GLY A 367 26.41 21.58 6.10
CA GLY A 367 27.16 20.98 7.19
C GLY A 367 26.38 20.79 8.49
N LYS A 368 25.03 20.82 8.45
CA LYS A 368 24.18 20.65 9.64
C LYS A 368 24.05 19.18 10.02
N SER A 369 24.08 18.89 11.34
CA SER A 369 23.76 17.57 11.86
C SER A 369 22.24 17.33 11.79
N ALA A 370 21.83 16.16 11.30
CA ALA A 370 20.44 15.78 11.16
C ALA A 370 19.77 15.65 12.55
N THR A 371 20.42 15.04 13.52
CA THR A 371 19.92 14.87 14.88
C THR A 371 19.79 16.20 15.61
N ASN A 372 20.78 17.09 15.50
CA ASN A 372 20.70 18.44 16.07
C ASN A 372 19.59 19.29 15.44
N TRP A 373 19.32 19.12 14.17
CA TRP A 373 18.18 19.76 13.49
C TRP A 373 16.86 19.23 14.03
N LEU A 374 16.70 17.91 14.15
CA LEU A 374 15.49 17.29 14.66
C LEU A 374 15.15 17.73 16.09
N CYS A 375 16.15 17.95 16.96
CA CYS A 375 15.94 18.48 18.31
C CYS A 375 15.38 19.91 18.33
N LYS A 376 15.62 20.70 17.28
CA LYS A 376 15.24 22.12 17.24
C LYS A 376 13.87 22.37 16.61
N ILE A 377 13.28 21.36 15.96
CA ILE A 377 12.02 21.48 15.26
C ILE A 377 10.94 20.63 15.89
N HIS A 378 9.67 20.92 15.54
CA HIS A 378 8.58 20.07 15.94
C HIS A 378 8.62 18.76 15.15
N GLN A 379 8.83 17.65 15.87
CA GLN A 379 8.95 16.31 15.28
C GLN A 379 7.57 15.73 14.92
N GLY A 380 6.83 16.39 14.03
CA GLY A 380 5.54 15.94 13.51
C GLY A 380 5.69 15.01 12.30
N LEU A 381 4.55 14.60 11.74
CA LEU A 381 4.54 13.67 10.60
C LEU A 381 5.13 14.27 9.31
N PHE A 382 5.04 15.58 9.14
CA PHE A 382 5.58 16.29 7.96
C PHE A 382 7.07 16.06 7.73
N ILE A 383 7.88 16.07 8.80
CA ILE A 383 9.34 15.94 8.68
C ILE A 383 9.81 14.50 8.40
N ARG A 384 8.92 13.52 8.38
CA ARG A 384 9.28 12.11 8.21
C ARG A 384 9.91 11.84 6.85
N SER A 385 9.32 12.30 5.76
CA SER A 385 9.88 12.11 4.42
C SER A 385 11.21 12.82 4.27
N GLN A 386 11.35 14.01 4.83
CA GLN A 386 12.61 14.75 4.86
C GLN A 386 13.68 14.03 5.70
N THR A 387 13.32 13.56 6.89
CA THR A 387 14.24 12.79 7.74
C THR A 387 14.74 11.54 7.00
N LYS A 388 13.82 10.77 6.41
CA LYS A 388 14.16 9.61 5.59
C LYS A 388 15.13 9.99 4.47
N GLN A 389 14.84 11.06 3.74
CA GLN A 389 15.65 11.48 2.61
C GLN A 389 17.02 12.01 3.03
N ILE A 390 17.11 12.75 4.15
CA ILE A 390 18.38 13.21 4.73
C ILE A 390 19.26 12.01 5.11
N PHE A 391 18.70 11.01 5.78
CA PHE A 391 19.45 9.81 6.18
C PHE A 391 19.84 8.96 4.97
N SER A 392 18.99 8.83 3.97
CA SER A 392 19.30 8.15 2.72
C SER A 392 20.44 8.85 1.97
N TYR A 393 20.41 10.19 1.91
CA TYR A 393 21.47 10.99 1.29
C TYR A 393 22.79 10.86 2.05
N LEU A 394 22.78 10.93 3.39
CA LEU A 394 23.96 10.72 4.23
C LEU A 394 24.55 9.33 4.03
N ARG A 395 23.71 8.31 3.91
CA ARG A 395 24.15 6.92 3.69
C ARG A 395 25.02 6.79 2.44
N ASP A 396 24.62 7.44 1.37
CA ASP A 396 25.33 7.39 0.08
C ASP A 396 26.56 8.32 0.04
N LEU A 397 26.50 9.50 0.72
CA LEU A 397 27.53 10.51 0.69
C LEU A 397 28.63 10.28 1.75
N ASP A 398 28.22 10.09 3.02
CA ASP A 398 29.14 9.89 4.16
C ASP A 398 28.57 8.86 5.12
N HIS A 399 28.93 7.62 4.86
CA HIS A 399 28.42 6.48 5.61
C HIS A 399 28.81 6.48 7.10
N LEU A 400 29.93 7.08 7.49
CA LEU A 400 30.34 7.18 8.89
C LEU A 400 29.47 8.18 9.65
N VAL A 401 29.21 9.33 9.03
CA VAL A 401 28.27 10.33 9.59
C VAL A 401 26.88 9.73 9.67
N TYR A 402 26.42 9.05 8.63
CA TYR A 402 25.11 8.36 8.63
C TYR A 402 24.94 7.41 9.83
N ILE A 403 25.89 6.51 10.03
CA ILE A 403 25.81 5.53 11.14
C ILE A 403 25.84 6.24 12.52
N ASN A 404 26.63 7.30 12.65
CA ASN A 404 26.69 8.05 13.90
C ASN A 404 25.38 8.80 14.19
N GLU A 405 24.82 9.49 13.19
CA GLU A 405 23.52 10.17 13.31
C GLU A 405 22.38 9.16 13.61
N LEU A 406 22.38 8.00 12.94
CA LEU A 406 21.43 6.92 13.17
C LEU A 406 21.52 6.40 14.61
N LYS A 407 22.73 6.18 15.14
CA LYS A 407 22.97 5.78 16.51
C LYS A 407 22.39 6.80 17.50
N ILE A 408 22.72 8.09 17.33
CA ILE A 408 22.24 9.17 18.20
C ILE A 408 20.72 9.20 18.23
N LEU A 409 20.08 9.11 17.03
CA LEU A 409 18.63 9.15 16.93
C LEU A 409 17.97 7.95 17.61
N ILE A 410 18.48 6.73 17.40
CA ILE A 410 17.87 5.52 17.95
C ILE A 410 18.02 5.48 19.48
N THR A 411 19.16 5.89 20.02
CA THR A 411 19.43 5.83 21.46
C THR A 411 18.93 7.06 22.23
N GLY A 412 18.73 8.22 21.59
CA GLY A 412 18.31 9.45 22.24
C GLY A 412 16.84 9.44 22.64
N VAL A 413 16.52 9.89 23.84
CA VAL A 413 15.15 9.97 24.37
C VAL A 413 14.36 11.16 23.83
N GLU A 414 15.05 12.17 23.31
CA GLU A 414 14.52 13.39 22.72
C GLU A 414 13.86 13.18 21.35
N TYR A 415 14.12 12.05 20.69
CA TYR A 415 13.56 11.75 19.37
C TYR A 415 12.27 10.94 19.49
N ARG A 416 11.23 11.40 18.78
CA ARG A 416 9.94 10.71 18.77
C ARG A 416 10.04 9.31 18.15
N PHE A 417 9.34 8.38 18.76
CA PHE A 417 9.40 6.96 18.42
C PHE A 417 9.08 6.67 16.93
N HIS A 418 8.13 7.39 16.32
CA HIS A 418 7.80 7.23 14.91
C HIS A 418 8.96 7.55 13.94
N LEU A 419 9.93 8.40 14.34
CA LEU A 419 11.13 8.66 13.53
C LEU A 419 12.13 7.51 13.67
N LYS A 420 12.25 6.92 14.86
CA LYS A 420 13.06 5.72 15.07
C LYS A 420 12.54 4.56 14.23
N LEU A 421 11.24 4.29 14.29
CA LEU A 421 10.60 3.25 13.50
C LEU A 421 10.78 3.48 11.99
N LEU A 422 10.64 4.73 11.52
CA LEU A 422 10.83 5.09 10.13
C LEU A 422 12.23 4.68 9.62
N LEU A 423 13.28 5.04 10.36
CA LEU A 423 14.65 4.78 9.93
C LEU A 423 15.06 3.31 10.09
N ILE A 424 14.52 2.60 11.08
CA ILE A 424 14.72 1.16 11.24
C ILE A 424 14.04 0.41 10.09
N ASN A 425 12.82 0.81 9.76
CA ASN A 425 12.08 0.24 8.63
C ASN A 425 12.85 0.47 7.32
N ASP A 426 13.37 1.68 7.11
CA ASP A 426 14.17 2.01 5.94
C ASP A 426 15.47 1.19 5.85
N LEU A 427 16.13 0.97 7.00
CA LEU A 427 17.33 0.13 7.09
C LEU A 427 17.07 -1.31 6.60
N GLY A 428 15.93 -1.91 6.97
CA GLY A 428 15.55 -3.26 6.55
C GLY A 428 15.26 -3.38 5.06
N PHE A 429 14.85 -2.30 4.41
CA PHE A 429 14.61 -2.26 2.95
C PHE A 429 15.88 -2.23 2.10
N TYR A 430 17.05 -1.89 2.66
CA TYR A 430 18.28 -1.86 1.86
C TYR A 430 18.72 -3.25 1.42
N ASN A 431 18.89 -3.43 0.11
CA ASN A 431 19.28 -4.73 -0.47
C ASN A 431 20.75 -5.08 -0.22
N ASN A 432 21.60 -4.08 -0.01
CA ASN A 432 23.05 -4.26 0.18
C ASN A 432 23.49 -3.65 1.52
N PRO A 433 23.27 -4.34 2.64
CA PRO A 433 23.67 -3.85 3.95
C PRO A 433 25.20 -3.82 4.09
N THR A 434 25.72 -2.69 4.58
CA THR A 434 27.14 -2.52 4.84
C THR A 434 27.60 -3.23 6.10
N LYS A 435 28.90 -3.38 6.30
CA LYS A 435 29.47 -3.95 7.53
C LYS A 435 29.10 -3.13 8.78
N GLN A 436 29.05 -1.80 8.63
CA GLN A 436 28.71 -0.90 9.71
C GLN A 436 27.22 -1.00 10.08
N GLU A 437 26.32 -1.11 9.10
CA GLU A 437 24.90 -1.33 9.33
C GLU A 437 24.64 -2.68 10.02
N LYS A 438 25.31 -3.73 9.59
CA LYS A 438 25.25 -5.05 10.23
C LYS A 438 25.70 -4.98 11.69
N LYS A 439 26.80 -4.27 11.96
CA LYS A 439 27.28 -4.04 13.33
C LYS A 439 26.28 -3.21 14.14
N PHE A 440 25.70 -2.17 13.55
CA PHE A 440 24.67 -1.35 14.20
C PHE A 440 23.46 -2.18 14.66
N VAL A 441 22.98 -3.12 13.81
CA VAL A 441 21.88 -4.04 14.16
C VAL A 441 22.24 -4.89 15.40
N LEU A 442 23.45 -5.47 15.45
CA LEU A 442 23.89 -6.27 16.59
C LEU A 442 24.07 -5.44 17.87
N ASP A 443 24.62 -4.23 17.75
CA ASP A 443 24.92 -3.41 18.90
C ASP A 443 23.67 -2.77 19.54
N TYR A 444 22.65 -2.43 18.72
CA TYR A 444 21.49 -1.63 19.16
C TYR A 444 20.14 -2.29 18.96
N LEU A 445 19.85 -2.92 17.80
CA LEU A 445 18.49 -3.42 17.52
C LEU A 445 18.20 -4.76 18.19
N ILE A 446 19.16 -5.70 18.20
CA ILE A 446 18.97 -7.04 18.82
C ILE A 446 18.70 -6.93 20.31
N LYS A 447 19.15 -5.85 20.96
CA LYS A 447 18.99 -5.64 22.41
C LYS A 447 17.64 -5.06 22.80
N ASP A 448 16.88 -4.52 21.85
CA ASP A 448 15.55 -3.95 22.07
C ASP A 448 14.52 -4.77 21.28
N PRO A 449 13.67 -5.57 21.96
CA PRO A 449 12.71 -6.46 21.28
C PRO A 449 11.78 -5.73 20.30
N LEU A 450 11.32 -4.54 20.65
CA LEU A 450 10.39 -3.76 19.84
C LEU A 450 11.05 -3.22 18.56
N LEU A 451 12.28 -2.69 18.67
CA LEU A 451 13.04 -2.23 17.52
C LEU A 451 13.47 -3.38 16.63
N LEU A 452 13.82 -4.52 17.24
CA LEU A 452 14.14 -5.75 16.49
C LEU A 452 12.94 -6.26 15.70
N GLN A 453 11.77 -6.33 16.32
CA GLN A 453 10.55 -6.75 15.65
C GLN A 453 10.30 -5.91 14.39
N VAL A 454 10.30 -4.57 14.51
CA VAL A 454 10.12 -3.65 13.39
C VAL A 454 11.18 -3.86 12.30
N PHE A 455 12.43 -4.09 12.70
CA PHE A 455 13.49 -4.38 11.75
C PHE A 455 13.24 -5.69 11.00
N LEU A 456 12.93 -6.78 11.70
CA LEU A 456 12.62 -8.08 11.10
C LEU A 456 11.43 -8.00 10.14
N GLU A 457 10.38 -7.26 10.51
CA GLU A 457 9.20 -7.03 9.68
C GLU A 457 9.51 -6.21 8.42
N SER A 458 10.56 -5.38 8.43
CA SER A 458 10.95 -4.53 7.30
C SER A 458 11.87 -5.20 6.29
N ILE A 459 12.53 -6.29 6.64
CA ILE A 459 13.51 -6.96 5.77
C ILE A 459 12.83 -7.53 4.52
N GLN A 460 13.38 -7.16 3.35
CA GLN A 460 12.97 -7.66 2.03
C GLN A 460 14.13 -8.36 1.29
N SER A 461 15.34 -8.26 1.81
CA SER A 461 16.57 -8.65 1.14
C SER A 461 17.10 -9.98 1.66
N THR A 462 17.49 -10.87 0.75
CA THR A 462 18.17 -12.12 1.08
C THR A 462 19.54 -11.89 1.76
N GLU A 463 20.19 -10.75 1.52
CA GLU A 463 21.48 -10.41 2.15
C GLU A 463 21.31 -10.07 3.65
N TRP A 464 20.24 -9.38 4.02
CA TRP A 464 19.88 -9.19 5.41
C TRP A 464 19.52 -10.53 6.06
N PHE A 465 18.72 -11.35 5.38
CA PHE A 465 18.34 -12.67 5.89
C PHE A 465 19.56 -13.55 6.17
N LYS A 466 20.48 -13.69 5.19
CA LYS A 466 21.76 -14.42 5.36
C LYS A 466 22.57 -13.91 6.55
N PHE A 467 22.64 -12.59 6.72
CA PHE A 467 23.34 -12.01 7.86
C PHE A 467 22.67 -12.41 9.18
N ILE A 468 21.36 -12.19 9.31
CA ILE A 468 20.60 -12.46 10.53
C ILE A 468 20.76 -13.93 10.94
N ILE A 469 20.53 -14.87 10.03
CA ILE A 469 20.61 -16.30 10.32
C ILE A 469 22.05 -16.79 10.57
N SER A 470 23.06 -15.98 10.29
CA SER A 470 24.47 -16.31 10.60
C SER A 470 24.92 -15.83 11.99
N THR A 471 24.04 -15.13 12.75
CA THR A 471 24.41 -14.53 14.04
C THR A 471 23.96 -15.37 15.23
N ASN A 472 24.83 -15.61 16.16
CA ASN A 472 24.52 -16.39 17.38
C ASN A 472 23.45 -15.70 18.25
N GLU A 473 23.42 -14.39 18.25
CA GLU A 473 22.45 -13.59 19.00
C GLU A 473 21.03 -13.83 18.50
N PHE A 474 20.84 -13.96 17.20
CA PHE A 474 19.54 -14.27 16.61
C PHE A 474 19.10 -15.71 16.92
N HIS A 475 20.03 -16.66 16.84
CA HIS A 475 19.73 -18.03 17.21
C HIS A 475 19.30 -18.14 18.68
N ALA A 476 19.91 -17.34 19.59
CA ALA A 476 19.53 -17.30 20.99
C ALA A 476 18.10 -16.74 21.21
N LEU A 477 17.63 -15.85 20.35
CA LEU A 477 16.26 -15.31 20.43
C LEU A 477 15.21 -16.36 20.08
N LEU A 478 15.45 -17.21 19.09
CA LEU A 478 14.54 -18.28 18.70
C LEU A 478 14.25 -19.27 19.85
N TYR A 479 15.20 -19.46 20.76
CA TYR A 479 15.02 -20.34 21.93
C TYR A 479 14.25 -19.68 23.08
N LYS A 480 14.00 -18.34 23.05
CA LYS A 480 13.28 -17.64 24.13
C LYS A 480 11.76 -17.83 24.07
N ASN A 481 11.19 -18.40 23.01
CA ASN A 481 9.76 -18.59 22.80
C ASN A 481 8.94 -17.30 22.98
N ASP A 482 9.44 -16.20 22.41
CA ASP A 482 8.73 -14.91 22.37
C ASP A 482 7.78 -14.92 21.17
N HIS A 483 6.49 -14.85 21.43
CA HIS A 483 5.46 -14.95 20.38
C HIS A 483 5.55 -13.82 19.33
N GLU A 484 5.91 -12.59 19.73
CA GLU A 484 6.02 -11.46 18.80
C GLU A 484 7.23 -11.62 17.89
N ILE A 485 8.34 -12.08 18.44
CA ILE A 485 9.54 -12.39 17.65
C ILE A 485 9.31 -13.60 16.74
N ASP A 486 8.69 -14.67 17.22
CA ASP A 486 8.36 -15.85 16.40
C ASP A 486 7.44 -15.44 15.22
N TRP A 487 6.48 -14.54 15.44
CA TRP A 487 5.63 -13.99 14.40
C TRP A 487 6.41 -13.16 13.37
N ALA A 488 7.30 -12.27 13.83
CA ALA A 488 8.14 -11.45 12.95
C ALA A 488 9.09 -12.32 12.10
N ILE A 489 9.65 -13.38 12.68
CA ILE A 489 10.49 -14.36 11.98
C ILE A 489 9.66 -15.14 10.95
N THR A 490 8.45 -15.56 11.29
CA THR A 490 7.55 -16.22 10.34
C THR A 490 7.29 -15.31 9.13
N GLY A 491 6.92 -14.05 9.37
CA GLY A 491 6.74 -13.07 8.31
C GLY A 491 8.00 -12.84 7.47
N LEU A 492 9.17 -12.81 8.09
CA LEU A 492 10.45 -12.72 7.39
C LEU A 492 10.70 -13.96 6.50
N CYS A 493 10.54 -15.17 7.02
CA CYS A 493 10.68 -16.40 6.25
C CYS A 493 9.72 -16.44 5.05
N ILE A 494 8.45 -16.02 5.25
CA ILE A 494 7.45 -15.94 4.17
C ILE A 494 7.89 -14.99 3.06
N ARG A 495 8.44 -13.81 3.38
CA ARG A 495 8.91 -12.86 2.36
C ARG A 495 10.13 -13.34 1.59
N ILE A 496 10.99 -14.11 2.22
CA ILE A 496 12.23 -14.57 1.61
C ILE A 496 12.06 -15.90 0.87
N ILE A 497 11.10 -16.75 1.26
CA ILE A 497 10.92 -18.06 0.64
C ILE A 497 10.54 -17.97 -0.84
N GLU A 498 9.85 -16.91 -1.26
CA GLU A 498 9.54 -16.65 -2.67
C GLU A 498 10.80 -16.39 -3.52
N GLN A 499 11.82 -15.76 -2.90
CA GLN A 499 13.06 -15.37 -3.58
C GLN A 499 14.16 -16.45 -3.47
N SER A 500 14.21 -17.15 -2.36
CA SER A 500 15.28 -18.10 -2.02
C SER A 500 14.76 -19.26 -1.18
N PRO A 501 13.95 -20.18 -1.76
CA PRO A 501 13.30 -21.27 -1.04
C PRO A 501 14.29 -22.15 -0.29
N GLN A 502 15.37 -22.58 -0.96
CA GLN A 502 16.39 -23.47 -0.36
C GLN A 502 17.03 -22.85 0.89
N LEU A 503 17.37 -21.55 0.84
CA LEU A 503 17.99 -20.85 1.96
C LEU A 503 17.09 -20.83 3.20
N VAL A 504 15.78 -20.62 3.01
CA VAL A 504 14.81 -20.62 4.10
C VAL A 504 14.60 -22.02 4.66
N ILE A 505 14.52 -23.03 3.79
CA ILE A 505 14.38 -24.43 4.21
C ILE A 505 15.61 -24.91 4.99
N ASP A 506 16.81 -24.58 4.54
CA ASP A 506 18.05 -24.90 5.24
C ASP A 506 18.12 -24.27 6.63
N PHE A 507 17.65 -23.04 6.75
CA PHE A 507 17.52 -22.37 8.04
C PHE A 507 16.48 -23.05 8.94
N LEU A 508 15.26 -23.27 8.47
CA LEU A 508 14.18 -23.88 9.25
C LEU A 508 14.50 -25.33 9.66
N SER A 509 15.28 -26.05 8.88
CA SER A 509 15.71 -27.42 9.19
C SER A 509 16.55 -27.54 10.46
N GLN A 510 17.10 -26.41 10.95
CA GLN A 510 17.84 -26.33 12.21
C GLN A 510 16.92 -26.20 13.44
N TYR A 511 15.64 -25.86 13.24
CA TYR A 511 14.66 -25.53 14.28
C TYR A 511 13.38 -26.36 14.15
N LYS A 512 13.54 -27.69 14.13
CA LYS A 512 12.43 -28.64 13.90
C LYS A 512 11.32 -28.59 14.96
N ASP A 513 11.59 -28.02 16.12
CA ASP A 513 10.66 -27.79 17.22
C ASP A 513 9.74 -26.56 16.98
N LYS A 514 10.12 -25.63 16.08
CA LYS A 514 9.33 -24.45 15.73
C LYS A 514 8.30 -24.76 14.63
N VAL A 515 7.44 -25.74 14.87
CA VAL A 515 6.49 -26.29 13.89
C VAL A 515 5.58 -25.21 13.30
N ASN A 516 5.09 -24.26 14.11
CA ASN A 516 4.21 -23.18 13.63
C ASN A 516 4.91 -22.24 12.62
N ILE A 517 6.19 -21.93 12.84
CA ILE A 517 6.98 -21.10 11.90
C ILE A 517 7.16 -21.87 10.59
N ILE A 518 7.53 -23.15 10.69
CA ILE A 518 7.77 -24.02 9.54
C ILE A 518 6.50 -24.14 8.69
N GLU A 519 5.39 -24.49 9.30
CA GLU A 519 4.12 -24.69 8.62
C GLU A 519 3.66 -23.43 7.87
N ASN A 520 3.53 -22.31 8.59
CA ASN A 520 3.09 -21.04 7.97
C ASN A 520 4.01 -20.57 6.85
N THR A 521 5.32 -20.93 6.93
CA THR A 521 6.27 -20.59 5.89
C THR A 521 6.14 -21.54 4.69
N LEU A 522 6.03 -22.84 4.89
CA LEU A 522 5.99 -23.84 3.80
C LEU A 522 4.70 -23.71 2.95
N ILE A 523 3.59 -23.24 3.52
CA ILE A 523 2.37 -22.94 2.76
C ILE A 523 2.62 -21.88 1.66
N GLN A 524 3.61 -21.01 1.84
CA GLN A 524 3.92 -19.92 0.90
C GLN A 524 5.05 -20.27 -0.09
N ILE A 525 5.59 -21.49 -0.04
CA ILE A 525 6.63 -21.90 -0.99
C ILE A 525 6.13 -21.84 -2.44
N PRO A 526 6.93 -21.38 -3.42
CA PRO A 526 6.55 -21.40 -4.83
C PRO A 526 6.24 -22.81 -5.33
N ASP A 527 5.19 -22.97 -6.12
CA ASP A 527 4.72 -24.29 -6.61
C ASP A 527 5.80 -25.08 -7.35
N LYS A 528 6.68 -24.40 -8.09
CA LYS A 528 7.79 -25.02 -8.82
C LYS A 528 8.85 -25.62 -7.91
N GLU A 529 8.98 -25.09 -6.70
CA GLU A 529 10.03 -25.44 -5.73
C GLU A 529 9.49 -26.28 -4.55
N ILE A 530 8.23 -26.70 -4.64
CA ILE A 530 7.54 -27.37 -3.52
C ILE A 530 8.25 -28.65 -3.06
N HIS A 531 8.91 -29.36 -3.98
CA HIS A 531 9.66 -30.59 -3.71
C HIS A 531 10.80 -30.36 -2.70
N LEU A 532 11.35 -29.15 -2.59
CA LEU A 532 12.39 -28.81 -1.62
C LEU A 532 11.89 -28.91 -0.18
N SER A 533 10.59 -28.74 0.06
CA SER A 533 9.99 -28.75 1.40
C SER A 533 9.69 -30.15 1.95
N TYR A 534 9.70 -31.19 1.14
CA TYR A 534 9.24 -32.52 1.54
C TYR A 534 10.04 -33.12 2.69
N SER A 535 11.39 -33.00 2.68
CA SER A 535 12.22 -33.48 3.77
C SER A 535 11.91 -32.82 5.09
N LEU A 536 11.74 -31.50 5.07
CA LEU A 536 11.39 -30.71 6.26
C LEU A 536 9.97 -31.06 6.75
N TYR A 537 9.02 -31.25 5.84
CA TYR A 537 7.66 -31.71 6.16
C TYR A 537 7.72 -33.07 6.93
N TYR A 538 8.43 -34.06 6.41
CA TYR A 538 8.57 -35.38 7.07
C TYR A 538 9.25 -35.28 8.44
N ASP A 539 10.22 -34.41 8.56
CA ASP A 539 10.97 -34.25 9.80
C ASP A 539 10.19 -33.53 10.90
N THR A 540 9.17 -32.76 10.54
CA THR A 540 8.44 -31.85 11.44
C THR A 540 6.94 -32.08 11.41
N ILE A 541 6.22 -31.50 10.44
CA ILE A 541 4.76 -31.42 10.40
C ILE A 541 4.12 -32.80 10.46
N SER A 542 4.60 -33.77 9.71
CA SER A 542 4.04 -35.14 9.69
C SER A 542 4.16 -35.88 11.04
N LYS A 543 5.17 -35.56 11.85
CA LYS A 543 5.35 -36.15 13.18
C LYS A 543 4.43 -35.54 14.25
N TRP A 544 3.98 -34.30 14.02
CA TRP A 544 3.08 -33.57 14.92
C TRP A 544 1.61 -33.74 14.56
N SER A 545 1.29 -34.33 13.41
CA SER A 545 -0.05 -34.43 12.82
C SER A 545 -1.09 -35.14 13.71
N ASN A 546 -0.64 -36.00 14.60
CA ASN A 546 -1.55 -36.65 15.56
C ASN A 546 -2.22 -35.70 16.58
N GLN A 547 -1.88 -34.42 16.58
CA GLN A 547 -2.36 -33.44 17.55
C GLN A 547 -2.90 -32.12 16.94
N THR A 548 -2.65 -31.81 15.66
CA THR A 548 -3.01 -30.51 15.09
C THR A 548 -3.62 -30.58 13.69
N LYS A 549 -4.50 -29.63 13.37
CA LYS A 549 -5.14 -29.48 12.04
C LYS A 549 -4.16 -29.00 10.96
N SER A 550 -2.90 -28.79 11.28
CA SER A 550 -1.88 -28.09 10.51
C SER A 550 -1.44 -28.82 9.26
N GLU A 551 -1.31 -30.15 9.36
CA GLU A 551 -0.85 -31.00 8.25
C GLU A 551 -1.68 -30.86 6.99
N TYR A 552 -3.00 -30.70 7.16
CA TYR A 552 -3.91 -30.63 6.03
C TYR A 552 -3.82 -29.33 5.24
N TYR A 553 -3.46 -28.22 5.86
CA TYR A 553 -3.23 -26.95 5.14
C TYR A 553 -2.03 -27.05 4.21
N TYR A 554 -0.95 -27.69 4.65
CA TYR A 554 0.21 -27.92 3.81
C TYR A 554 -0.11 -28.91 2.68
N LEU A 555 -0.78 -30.02 2.96
CA LEU A 555 -1.19 -30.99 1.93
C LEU A 555 -2.20 -30.40 0.94
N GLU A 556 -3.13 -29.54 1.38
CA GLU A 556 -4.03 -28.81 0.50
C GLU A 556 -3.26 -27.90 -0.46
N LYS A 557 -2.22 -27.22 0.01
CA LYS A 557 -1.32 -26.42 -0.84
C LYS A 557 -0.57 -27.29 -1.85
N VAL A 558 -0.02 -28.42 -1.41
CA VAL A 558 0.74 -29.34 -2.26
C VAL A 558 -0.14 -30.03 -3.29
N LEU A 559 -1.42 -30.25 -3.00
CA LEU A 559 -2.36 -30.96 -3.87
C LEU A 559 -2.44 -30.38 -5.28
N LEU A 560 -2.36 -29.05 -5.41
CA LEU A 560 -2.42 -28.34 -6.69
C LEU A 560 -1.15 -28.58 -7.53
N SER A 561 0.00 -28.71 -6.89
CA SER A 561 1.31 -28.81 -7.53
C SER A 561 1.78 -30.26 -7.69
N ASP A 562 1.60 -31.08 -6.67
CA ASP A 562 2.00 -32.51 -6.62
C ASP A 562 0.94 -33.39 -5.96
N SER A 563 -0.11 -33.70 -6.69
CA SER A 563 -1.17 -34.59 -6.23
C SER A 563 -0.71 -36.03 -5.95
N ASN A 564 0.39 -36.50 -6.57
CA ASN A 564 0.93 -37.86 -6.30
C ASN A 564 1.57 -37.93 -4.91
N PHE A 565 2.30 -36.90 -4.51
CA PHE A 565 2.84 -36.78 -3.17
C PHE A 565 1.72 -36.84 -2.13
N VAL A 566 0.66 -36.02 -2.29
CA VAL A 566 -0.48 -36.00 -1.37
C VAL A 566 -1.13 -37.37 -1.24
N ILE A 567 -1.37 -38.06 -2.36
CA ILE A 567 -1.94 -39.43 -2.34
C ILE A 567 -1.05 -40.41 -1.61
N SER A 568 0.29 -40.30 -1.78
CA SER A 568 1.22 -41.16 -1.07
C SER A 568 1.17 -40.96 0.45
N GLU A 569 1.05 -39.70 0.89
CA GLU A 569 0.94 -39.36 2.31
C GLU A 569 -0.40 -39.80 2.90
N LEU A 570 -1.50 -39.59 2.18
CA LEU A 570 -2.80 -40.09 2.60
C LEU A 570 -2.84 -41.63 2.74
N LYS A 571 -2.16 -42.37 1.85
CA LYS A 571 -2.03 -43.81 1.96
C LYS A 571 -1.25 -44.20 3.21
N LYS A 572 -0.15 -43.51 3.49
CA LYS A 572 0.70 -43.75 4.65
C LYS A 572 -0.06 -43.47 5.97
N ASP A 573 -0.73 -42.30 6.07
CA ASP A 573 -1.56 -41.96 7.22
C ASP A 573 -2.66 -43.00 7.44
N PHE A 574 -3.30 -43.45 6.36
CA PHE A 574 -4.33 -44.49 6.42
C PHE A 574 -3.74 -45.82 6.96
N GLU A 575 -2.59 -46.28 6.46
CA GLU A 575 -1.97 -47.53 6.94
C GLU A 575 -1.53 -47.46 8.41
N GLU A 576 -1.00 -46.31 8.86
CA GLU A 576 -0.64 -46.10 10.27
C GLU A 576 -1.87 -46.08 11.19
N ASN A 577 -3.01 -45.68 10.70
CA ASN A 577 -4.23 -45.55 11.48
C ASN A 577 -5.16 -46.77 11.35
N ILE A 578 -5.07 -47.58 10.30
CA ILE A 578 -5.91 -48.76 10.09
C ILE A 578 -5.79 -49.76 11.25
N ILE A 579 -4.60 -49.89 11.85
CA ILE A 579 -4.36 -50.70 13.02
C ILE A 579 -5.04 -50.17 14.27
N LYS A 580 -5.25 -48.83 14.36
CA LYS A 580 -5.92 -48.15 15.47
C LYS A 580 -7.44 -48.22 15.34
N ILE A 581 -7.96 -48.37 14.12
CA ILE A 581 -9.41 -48.44 13.82
C ILE A 581 -10.06 -49.68 14.49
N ASP A 582 -9.30 -50.77 14.63
CA ASP A 582 -9.78 -51.98 15.32
C ASP A 582 -9.99 -51.79 16.85
N LYS A 583 -9.50 -50.72 17.44
CA LYS A 583 -9.57 -50.42 18.88
C LYS A 583 -10.49 -49.24 19.21
N LEU A 584 -10.94 -48.49 18.23
CA LEU A 584 -11.69 -47.25 18.45
C LEU A 584 -13.15 -47.34 17.94
N SER A 585 -14.07 -46.74 18.70
CA SER A 585 -15.49 -46.62 18.43
C SER A 585 -15.83 -45.88 17.13
N HIS A 586 -16.97 -46.12 16.61
CA HIS A 586 -17.73 -45.79 15.43
C HIS A 586 -17.55 -44.42 14.72
N ASP A 587 -16.67 -43.50 15.17
CA ASP A 587 -16.62 -42.10 14.72
C ASP A 587 -15.28 -41.65 14.14
N TYR A 588 -14.40 -42.56 13.71
CA TYR A 588 -13.12 -42.19 13.13
C TYR A 588 -13.27 -41.69 11.68
N ILE A 589 -13.14 -40.38 11.46
CA ILE A 589 -12.91 -39.77 10.15
C ILE A 589 -11.41 -39.41 10.08
N PRO A 590 -10.62 -39.97 9.14
CA PRO A 590 -9.22 -39.60 8.96
C PRO A 590 -9.13 -38.06 8.81
N GLY A 591 -8.34 -37.41 9.67
CA GLY A 591 -8.11 -35.98 9.58
C GLY A 591 -9.19 -35.04 10.05
N GLY A 592 -10.29 -35.53 10.62
CA GLY A 592 -11.39 -34.68 11.09
C GLY A 592 -12.01 -33.84 9.97
N TYR A 593 -12.55 -32.64 10.31
CA TYR A 593 -13.27 -31.78 9.37
C TYR A 593 -12.37 -31.21 8.23
N THR A 594 -11.12 -30.91 8.52
CA THR A 594 -10.15 -30.42 7.52
C THR A 594 -9.73 -31.52 6.54
N GLY A 595 -9.53 -32.74 7.01
CA GLY A 595 -9.29 -33.90 6.15
C GLY A 595 -10.43 -34.15 5.18
N PHE A 596 -11.67 -34.01 5.64
CA PHE A 596 -12.86 -34.15 4.79
C PHE A 596 -12.86 -33.14 3.63
N LYS A 597 -12.52 -31.88 3.87
CA LYS A 597 -12.42 -30.87 2.83
C LYS A 597 -11.35 -31.23 1.78
N MET A 598 -10.19 -31.65 2.22
CA MET A 598 -9.09 -32.07 1.31
C MET A 598 -9.49 -33.28 0.46
N TYR A 599 -10.20 -34.28 1.01
CA TYR A 599 -10.72 -35.41 0.24
C TYR A 599 -11.73 -34.97 -0.81
N ASN A 600 -12.63 -34.03 -0.48
CA ASN A 600 -13.56 -33.46 -1.45
C ASN A 600 -12.81 -32.71 -2.57
N ASP A 601 -11.85 -31.87 -2.22
CA ASP A 601 -11.02 -31.15 -3.21
C ASP A 601 -10.22 -32.11 -4.11
N LEU A 602 -9.69 -33.20 -3.55
CA LEU A 602 -9.01 -34.22 -4.31
C LEU A 602 -9.97 -34.91 -5.29
N PHE A 603 -11.20 -35.24 -4.85
CA PHE A 603 -12.20 -35.87 -5.70
C PHE A 603 -12.71 -34.93 -6.80
N GLU A 604 -12.99 -33.68 -6.49
CA GLU A 604 -13.48 -32.70 -7.45
C GLU A 604 -12.43 -32.31 -8.49
N LYS A 605 -11.19 -32.05 -8.06
CA LYS A 605 -10.13 -31.55 -8.93
C LYS A 605 -9.35 -32.67 -9.63
N TYR A 606 -9.24 -33.86 -9.03
CA TYR A 606 -8.42 -34.97 -9.52
C TYR A 606 -9.15 -36.33 -9.44
N PRO A 607 -10.33 -36.48 -10.03
CA PRO A 607 -11.14 -37.70 -9.90
C PRO A 607 -10.40 -38.98 -10.33
N TYR A 608 -9.62 -38.92 -11.42
CA TYR A 608 -8.84 -40.08 -11.91
C TYR A 608 -7.75 -40.56 -10.95
N LYS A 609 -7.30 -39.68 -10.04
CA LYS A 609 -6.32 -40.04 -9.01
C LYS A 609 -7.01 -40.36 -7.68
N ALA A 610 -8.10 -39.73 -7.38
CA ALA A 610 -8.91 -39.98 -6.18
C ALA A 610 -9.52 -41.39 -6.18
N ILE A 611 -10.10 -41.83 -7.30
CA ILE A 611 -10.75 -43.13 -7.44
C ILE A 611 -9.82 -44.29 -7.10
N PRO A 612 -8.60 -44.41 -7.66
CA PRO A 612 -7.66 -45.44 -7.27
C PRO A 612 -7.23 -45.41 -5.78
N TYR A 613 -7.15 -44.21 -5.20
CA TYR A 613 -6.89 -44.09 -3.78
C TYR A 613 -8.04 -44.64 -2.91
N PHE A 614 -9.28 -44.27 -3.20
CA PHE A 614 -10.43 -44.79 -2.48
C PHE A 614 -10.63 -46.29 -2.67
N LEU A 615 -10.38 -46.84 -3.85
CA LEU A 615 -10.39 -48.27 -4.11
C LEU A 615 -9.33 -48.98 -3.24
N TYR A 616 -8.13 -48.41 -3.19
CA TYR A 616 -7.07 -48.95 -2.30
C TYR A 616 -7.51 -48.95 -0.82
N VAL A 617 -8.13 -47.85 -0.33
CA VAL A 617 -8.64 -47.74 1.04
C VAL A 617 -9.70 -48.83 1.30
N ILE A 618 -10.63 -49.04 0.39
CA ILE A 618 -11.68 -50.06 0.50
C ILE A 618 -11.09 -51.48 0.51
N GLU A 619 -10.16 -51.80 -0.40
CA GLU A 619 -9.49 -53.07 -0.46
C GLU A 619 -8.76 -53.38 0.84
N ARG A 620 -8.03 -52.40 1.39
CA ARG A 620 -7.29 -52.57 2.66
C ARG A 620 -8.22 -52.77 3.86
N ILE A 621 -9.34 -52.06 3.92
CA ILE A 621 -10.35 -52.24 4.95
C ILE A 621 -10.93 -53.69 4.87
N ILE A 622 -11.20 -54.19 3.66
CA ILE A 622 -11.73 -55.53 3.45
C ILE A 622 -10.67 -56.59 3.92
N GLU A 623 -9.41 -56.43 3.52
CA GLU A 623 -8.34 -57.33 3.93
C GLU A 623 -8.17 -57.43 5.46
N VAL A 624 -8.10 -56.27 6.14
CA VAL A 624 -7.96 -56.21 7.59
C VAL A 624 -9.21 -56.78 8.28
N SER A 625 -10.41 -56.52 7.78
CA SER A 625 -11.68 -57.03 8.36
C SER A 625 -11.86 -58.55 8.15
N MET A 626 -11.41 -59.10 7.01
CA MET A 626 -11.43 -60.57 6.77
C MET A 626 -10.43 -61.29 7.67
N GLY A 627 -9.30 -60.64 8.05
CA GLY A 627 -8.36 -61.19 9.02
C GLY A 627 -8.87 -61.31 10.44
N HIS A 628 -9.85 -60.50 10.82
CA HIS A 628 -10.46 -60.42 12.16
C HIS A 628 -11.95 -60.76 12.14
N ARG A 629 -12.37 -61.98 11.85
CA ARG A 629 -13.74 -62.53 11.83
C ARG A 629 -14.78 -61.81 12.75
N THR A 630 -15.21 -60.57 12.50
CA THR A 630 -16.16 -59.88 13.36
C THR A 630 -17.36 -59.26 12.61
N LYS A 631 -18.56 -59.53 13.11
CA LYS A 631 -19.87 -58.99 12.65
C LYS A 631 -19.98 -57.47 12.62
N ARG A 632 -19.02 -56.72 13.12
CA ARG A 632 -19.02 -55.24 13.20
C ARG A 632 -18.75 -54.54 11.85
N PHE A 633 -18.15 -55.21 10.91
CA PHE A 633 -17.79 -54.65 9.60
C PHE A 633 -19.03 -54.31 8.76
N PHE A 634 -20.05 -55.16 8.74
CA PHE A 634 -21.24 -54.94 7.95
C PHE A 634 -22.10 -53.75 8.44
N GLN A 635 -22.04 -53.39 9.71
CA GLN A 635 -22.72 -52.21 10.24
C GLN A 635 -22.01 -50.90 9.87
N TRP A 636 -20.69 -50.94 9.65
CA TRP A 636 -19.92 -49.76 9.30
C TRP A 636 -20.02 -49.45 7.80
N SER A 637 -19.95 -50.47 6.92
CA SER A 637 -20.15 -50.31 5.48
C SER A 637 -21.54 -49.79 5.08
N GLY A 638 -22.58 -50.14 5.82
CA GLY A 638 -23.93 -49.59 5.64
C GLY A 638 -24.01 -48.09 5.91
N LYS A 639 -23.32 -47.58 6.94
CA LYS A 639 -23.25 -46.15 7.27
C LYS A 639 -22.42 -45.31 6.34
N MET A 640 -21.42 -45.87 5.66
CA MET A 640 -20.66 -45.19 4.61
C MET A 640 -21.48 -45.04 3.31
N GLY A 641 -22.26 -46.06 2.93
CA GLY A 641 -23.14 -45.98 1.75
C GLY A 641 -24.28 -44.97 1.85
N GLU A 642 -24.66 -44.56 3.06
CA GLU A 642 -25.70 -43.55 3.31
C GLU A 642 -25.14 -42.10 3.35
N ARG A 643 -23.80 -41.92 3.36
CA ARG A 643 -23.12 -40.60 3.42
C ARG A 643 -22.36 -40.22 2.16
N PHE A 644 -22.28 -41.10 1.17
CA PHE A 644 -21.83 -40.88 -0.18
C PHE A 644 -23.06 -41.03 -1.11
#